data_8de5b044646b72c5bfd4489c7bef98e7
#
_entry.id   8de5b044646b72c5bfd4489c7bef98e7
#
_cell.length_a   1.000
_cell.length_b   1.000
_cell.length_c   1.000
_cell.angle_alpha   90.00
_cell.angle_beta   90.00
_cell.angle_gamma   90.00
#
_symmetry.space_group_name_H-M   'P 1'
#
loop_
_entity.id
_entity.type
_entity.pdbx_description
1 polymer ?
#
loop_
_entity_poly.entity_id
_entity_poly.type
_entity_poly.pdbx_seq_one_letter_code
_entity_poly.pdbx_strand_id
1 'polypeptide(L)'
;MPTTICAAAARAGLACCLSLATLATAAPAAPAAPAAPGPAWVDQARLEGANSEPQNWFTAGRDQDGTYYSPLAHIDAGNVKRLGFAWAYDLGGPQRGQEATPIVVDGVMYSSGTWGYVYALDAASGKELWRYDPRGDWFAARNPCCDLVNRGVAVWKGKVYVASGDGRLHALDAATGKPVWVVDTIVDHKLPYSSTGAPQIAGDVVVIGNGGSDMGKGGVRGYVSAYDLSSGVFRWRFYTVPPAPGQRLENPELAAAAKTWDPRRDPQYKGGGTAWDGFAYDPALRLVYFGTANAAPYDLRLLGNPNLDGLYTASIIALHADSGRLAWYYQTTPNDHWDFDSVQKLILATLKIGGADRRVIMQACKNGFFYVLDRASGELLSATPFTYINWASGVDRATGRPVPTAQSDWFTSPKDVYPSWSGAHTWNPMSLSAQTHLVYIPVIDTPSVWVDLAHNGGALKFLDGFFSTNGIFPDDSYDAADLERLYGPLPALPALQAERKVKLVRELIRAWDPVARRIVWEHETSSGMRGYDGGVMSTAGNLVFQGRGSGGLWVYAADTGKVLDVINTGSHIMAAPTTYAVRGEQYVAVQVGYGGTGIAEGPVPPSSATVKFENTNRIIALKLGGGAVPTPPARRPEPFARPPEQSASKAAIEAGEVKFVEECSRCHALGINVTPDLRRLDAGLNAQFNDIVLHGILGAAGMERFDDLLSEQDVEHIHAYLIDQAWIAYRAQQAAKRP
;
A
#
# COMPACT_ATOMS: atom_id res chain seq x y z
N MET A 1 18.32 -114.36 1.39
CA MET A 1 18.07 -115.39 0.34
C MET A 1 16.94 -114.91 -0.52
N PRO A 2 16.90 -115.06 -1.81
CA PRO A 2 18.00 -114.94 -2.80
C PRO A 2 17.68 -113.81 -3.84
N THR A 3 18.68 -113.27 -4.43
CA THR A 3 19.13 -113.36 -5.86
C THR A 3 18.02 -113.03 -6.93
N THR A 4 18.23 -112.24 -7.90
CA THR A 4 19.05 -112.36 -9.14
C THR A 4 18.89 -111.13 -10.00
N ILE A 5 19.87 -110.47 -10.46
CA ILE A 5 20.66 -110.44 -11.71
C ILE A 5 19.87 -110.10 -12.99
N CYS A 6 20.50 -109.21 -13.77
CA CYS A 6 20.52 -109.03 -15.24
C CYS A 6 19.48 -108.01 -15.82
N ALA A 7 19.74 -107.31 -16.78
CA ALA A 7 20.86 -107.11 -17.76
C ALA A 7 20.54 -105.83 -18.55
N ALA A 8 21.58 -105.23 -19.11
CA ALA A 8 21.58 -104.02 -19.94
C ALA A 8 20.84 -104.19 -21.28
N ALA A 9 20.26 -103.16 -21.78
CA ALA A 9 20.16 -102.82 -23.23
C ALA A 9 20.08 -101.34 -23.48
N ALA A 10 21.09 -100.89 -24.13
CA ALA A 10 21.16 -99.47 -24.67
C ALA A 10 20.20 -99.34 -25.86
N ARG A 11 19.44 -98.29 -25.83
CA ARG A 11 18.91 -97.67 -27.09
C ARG A 11 18.98 -96.16 -26.96
N ALA A 12 19.71 -95.56 -27.95
CA ALA A 12 19.78 -94.11 -28.14
C ALA A 12 18.41 -93.58 -28.61
N GLY A 13 17.92 -92.58 -27.90
CA GLY A 13 16.70 -91.84 -28.25
C GLY A 13 17.03 -90.39 -28.29
N LEU A 14 16.93 -89.81 -29.47
CA LEU A 14 17.07 -88.41 -29.80
C LEU A 14 16.03 -87.61 -29.03
N ALA A 15 16.42 -86.82 -28.02
CA ALA A 15 15.53 -85.87 -27.31
C ALA A 15 15.59 -84.50 -28.01
N CYS A 16 14.52 -84.13 -28.73
CA CYS A 16 14.28 -82.84 -29.25
C CYS A 16 13.94 -81.85 -28.10
N CYS A 17 14.86 -80.98 -27.71
CA CYS A 17 14.58 -79.88 -26.80
C CYS A 17 13.73 -78.81 -27.51
N LEU A 18 12.41 -78.79 -27.26
CA LEU A 18 11.57 -77.64 -27.54
C LEU A 18 11.85 -76.57 -26.46
N SER A 19 12.60 -75.51 -26.84
CA SER A 19 12.72 -74.30 -26.04
C SER A 19 11.42 -73.50 -26.16
N LEU A 20 10.57 -73.49 -25.12
CA LEU A 20 9.47 -72.55 -24.97
C LEU A 20 10.10 -71.19 -24.71
N ALA A 21 10.16 -70.33 -25.74
CA ALA A 21 10.39 -68.88 -25.56
C ALA A 21 9.14 -68.29 -24.95
N THR A 22 9.19 -67.98 -23.65
CA THR A 22 8.20 -67.12 -22.98
C THR A 22 8.38 -65.72 -23.51
N LEU A 23 7.50 -65.26 -24.39
CA LEU A 23 7.31 -63.86 -24.76
C LEU A 23 6.86 -63.13 -23.51
N ALA A 24 7.79 -62.48 -22.78
CA ALA A 24 7.47 -61.48 -21.77
C ALA A 24 6.86 -60.25 -22.50
N THR A 25 5.54 -60.13 -22.46
CA THR A 25 4.84 -58.91 -22.82
C THR A 25 5.32 -57.84 -21.90
N ALA A 26 6.12 -56.88 -22.36
CA ALA A 26 6.45 -55.66 -21.64
C ALA A 26 5.14 -54.92 -21.28
N ALA A 27 4.86 -54.77 -19.99
CA ALA A 27 3.78 -53.93 -19.53
C ALA A 27 3.97 -52.52 -20.12
N PRO A 28 2.92 -51.85 -20.57
CA PRO A 28 3.05 -50.46 -21.05
C PRO A 28 3.65 -49.64 -19.90
N ALA A 29 4.72 -48.89 -20.22
CA ALA A 29 5.32 -47.95 -19.27
C ALA A 29 4.22 -47.04 -18.70
N ALA A 30 4.12 -46.99 -17.38
CA ALA A 30 3.21 -46.03 -16.73
C ALA A 30 3.48 -44.63 -17.34
N PRO A 31 2.44 -43.85 -17.62
CA PRO A 31 2.65 -42.48 -18.13
C PRO A 31 3.58 -41.78 -17.15
N ALA A 32 4.63 -41.16 -17.68
CA ALA A 32 5.56 -40.37 -16.90
C ALA A 32 4.76 -39.39 -16.05
N ALA A 33 5.04 -39.35 -14.75
CA ALA A 33 4.43 -38.37 -13.87
C ALA A 33 4.64 -36.98 -14.49
N PRO A 34 3.62 -36.12 -14.52
CA PRO A 34 3.78 -34.79 -15.07
C PRO A 34 4.98 -34.13 -14.41
N ALA A 35 5.84 -33.50 -15.22
CA ALA A 35 7.01 -32.78 -14.73
C ALA A 35 6.56 -31.83 -13.60
N ALA A 36 7.33 -31.78 -12.51
CA ALA A 36 7.02 -30.87 -11.42
C ALA A 36 6.84 -29.46 -11.98
N PRO A 37 5.78 -28.75 -11.60
CA PRO A 37 5.56 -27.40 -12.09
C PRO A 37 6.76 -26.52 -11.73
N GLY A 38 7.14 -25.59 -12.65
CA GLY A 38 8.26 -24.66 -12.47
C GLY A 38 8.05 -23.69 -11.29
N PRO A 39 9.02 -22.81 -11.00
CA PRO A 39 8.90 -21.84 -9.90
C PRO A 39 7.65 -20.95 -10.04
N ALA A 40 7.11 -20.50 -8.89
CA ALA A 40 5.89 -19.68 -8.81
C ALA A 40 4.66 -20.31 -9.48
N TRP A 41 4.56 -21.63 -9.49
CA TRP A 41 3.38 -22.32 -10.01
C TRP A 41 2.23 -22.26 -8.99
N VAL A 42 1.57 -21.12 -8.97
CA VAL A 42 0.34 -20.90 -8.22
C VAL A 42 -0.83 -20.98 -9.18
N ASP A 43 -1.84 -21.74 -8.86
CA ASP A 43 -3.11 -21.83 -9.59
C ASP A 43 -4.30 -21.78 -8.62
N GLN A 44 -5.51 -21.86 -9.14
CA GLN A 44 -6.72 -21.75 -8.33
C GLN A 44 -6.80 -22.88 -7.27
N ALA A 45 -6.40 -24.09 -7.62
CA ALA A 45 -6.46 -25.23 -6.70
C ALA A 45 -5.50 -25.05 -5.50
N ARG A 46 -4.29 -24.51 -5.74
CA ARG A 46 -3.33 -24.19 -4.67
C ARG A 46 -3.82 -23.05 -3.79
N LEU A 47 -4.45 -22.01 -4.37
CA LEU A 47 -5.01 -20.92 -3.58
C LEU A 47 -6.16 -21.37 -2.67
N GLU A 48 -7.08 -22.21 -3.18
CA GLU A 48 -8.16 -22.81 -2.40
C GLU A 48 -7.62 -23.77 -1.34
N GLY A 49 -6.56 -24.50 -1.66
CA GLY A 49 -5.84 -25.42 -0.76
C GLY A 49 -4.75 -24.75 0.09
N ALA A 50 -4.64 -23.43 0.16
CA ALA A 50 -3.52 -22.73 0.80
C ALA A 50 -3.26 -23.15 2.26
N ASN A 51 -4.28 -23.57 3.00
CA ASN A 51 -4.14 -24.04 4.37
C ASN A 51 -3.50 -25.43 4.48
N SER A 52 -3.53 -26.24 3.42
CA SER A 52 -2.81 -27.52 3.33
C SER A 52 -1.34 -27.37 2.92
N GLU A 53 -0.95 -26.18 2.47
CA GLU A 53 0.42 -25.80 2.12
C GLU A 53 0.92 -24.65 3.02
N PRO A 54 0.96 -24.82 4.34
CA PRO A 54 1.24 -23.74 5.30
C PRO A 54 2.63 -23.11 5.14
N GLN A 55 3.58 -23.83 4.51
CA GLN A 55 4.93 -23.39 4.23
C GLN A 55 4.99 -22.29 3.17
N ASN A 56 3.92 -22.05 2.41
CA ASN A 56 3.85 -21.08 1.35
C ASN A 56 3.06 -19.83 1.76
N TRP A 57 3.37 -18.71 1.08
CA TRP A 57 2.66 -17.45 1.16
C TRP A 57 2.33 -16.99 -0.27
N PHE A 58 1.16 -17.35 -0.79
CA PHE A 58 0.86 -17.34 -2.23
C PHE A 58 0.48 -15.99 -2.84
N THR A 59 -0.11 -15.10 -2.04
CA THR A 59 -0.52 -13.75 -2.45
C THR A 59 -0.02 -12.73 -1.44
N ALA A 60 -0.18 -11.44 -1.69
CA ALA A 60 0.14 -10.41 -0.69
C ALA A 60 -0.57 -10.69 0.66
N GLY A 61 -1.83 -11.13 0.61
CA GLY A 61 -2.62 -11.53 1.79
C GLY A 61 -2.48 -12.99 2.20
N ARG A 62 -1.53 -13.73 1.68
CA ARG A 62 -1.21 -15.14 1.84
C ARG A 62 -2.09 -16.10 1.02
N ASP A 63 -3.38 -15.99 1.11
CA ASP A 63 -4.38 -16.90 0.55
C ASP A 63 -5.36 -16.18 -0.39
N GLN A 64 -6.37 -16.91 -0.84
CA GLN A 64 -7.42 -16.36 -1.71
C GLN A 64 -8.27 -15.29 -1.01
N ASP A 65 -8.46 -15.43 0.30
CA ASP A 65 -9.34 -14.56 1.09
C ASP A 65 -8.63 -13.29 1.60
N GLY A 66 -7.31 -13.19 1.43
CA GLY A 66 -6.53 -12.02 1.83
C GLY A 66 -6.42 -11.85 3.35
N THR A 67 -6.34 -12.97 4.09
CA THR A 67 -6.48 -12.97 5.54
C THR A 67 -5.25 -12.49 6.30
N TYR A 68 -4.07 -12.47 5.69
CA TYR A 68 -2.78 -12.22 6.36
C TYR A 68 -2.55 -13.11 7.59
N TYR A 69 -3.16 -14.31 7.58
CA TYR A 69 -3.02 -15.32 8.60
C TYR A 69 -2.26 -16.53 8.09
N SER A 70 -1.34 -17.07 8.91
CA SER A 70 -0.61 -18.30 8.61
C SER A 70 -0.98 -19.44 9.57
N PRO A 71 -1.26 -20.66 9.07
CA PRO A 71 -1.46 -21.83 9.93
C PRO A 71 -0.15 -22.40 10.49
N LEU A 72 1.02 -21.83 10.21
CA LEU A 72 2.28 -22.21 10.84
C LEU A 72 2.27 -21.88 12.33
N ALA A 73 2.77 -22.84 13.15
CA ALA A 73 2.79 -22.74 14.59
C ALA A 73 4.12 -23.20 15.24
N HIS A 74 5.19 -23.43 14.46
CA HIS A 74 6.51 -23.75 15.02
C HIS A 74 7.09 -22.58 15.82
N ILE A 75 6.80 -21.34 15.39
CA ILE A 75 7.04 -20.14 16.17
C ILE A 75 5.74 -19.83 16.91
N ASP A 76 5.79 -19.84 18.24
CA ASP A 76 4.65 -19.68 19.12
C ASP A 76 4.95 -18.76 20.31
N ALA A 77 3.95 -18.48 21.14
CA ALA A 77 4.07 -17.62 22.31
C ALA A 77 5.10 -18.12 23.35
N GLY A 78 5.42 -19.41 23.37
CA GLY A 78 6.39 -20.01 24.30
C GLY A 78 7.84 -19.87 23.83
N ASN A 79 8.08 -19.75 22.53
CA ASN A 79 9.44 -19.77 21.97
C ASN A 79 9.83 -18.52 21.17
N VAL A 80 8.90 -17.57 20.92
CA VAL A 80 9.12 -16.40 20.06
C VAL A 80 10.29 -15.53 20.52
N LYS A 81 10.63 -15.49 21.80
CA LYS A 81 11.82 -14.79 22.33
C LYS A 81 13.16 -15.31 21.79
N ARG A 82 13.14 -16.49 21.15
CA ARG A 82 14.31 -17.05 20.47
C ARG A 82 14.38 -16.68 18.99
N LEU A 83 13.41 -15.88 18.50
CA LEU A 83 13.38 -15.40 17.14
C LEU A 83 14.51 -14.39 16.94
N GLY A 84 15.35 -14.61 15.94
CA GLY A 84 16.49 -13.75 15.66
C GLY A 84 16.88 -13.77 14.19
N PHE A 85 17.90 -13.03 13.85
CA PHE A 85 18.36 -12.81 12.49
C PHE A 85 18.78 -14.10 11.77
N ALA A 86 18.23 -14.31 10.58
CA ALA A 86 18.62 -15.38 9.67
C ALA A 86 19.42 -14.84 8.49
N TRP A 87 18.87 -13.87 7.78
CA TRP A 87 19.49 -13.20 6.64
C TRP A 87 18.86 -11.85 6.37
N ALA A 88 19.56 -11.00 5.63
CA ALA A 88 19.01 -9.78 5.05
C ALA A 88 19.49 -9.64 3.61
N TYR A 89 18.63 -9.01 2.79
CA TYR A 89 18.93 -8.65 1.41
C TYR A 89 18.73 -7.15 1.22
N ASP A 90 19.75 -6.45 0.72
CA ASP A 90 19.66 -5.03 0.39
C ASP A 90 18.99 -4.85 -0.97
N LEU A 91 17.88 -4.13 -0.98
CA LEU A 91 17.10 -3.89 -2.20
C LEU A 91 17.83 -2.95 -3.18
N GLY A 92 18.76 -2.13 -2.68
CA GLY A 92 19.44 -1.12 -3.49
C GLY A 92 18.49 -0.04 -4.00
N GLY A 93 18.97 0.74 -4.98
CA GLY A 93 18.17 1.80 -5.62
C GLY A 93 17.86 2.99 -4.70
N PRO A 94 16.89 3.84 -5.06
CA PRO A 94 16.47 4.95 -4.22
C PRO A 94 15.93 4.45 -2.88
N GLN A 95 16.43 5.03 -1.78
CA GLN A 95 16.02 4.67 -0.42
C GLN A 95 14.68 5.34 -0.09
N ARG A 96 13.60 4.68 -0.47
CA ARG A 96 12.21 5.17 -0.33
C ARG A 96 11.36 4.21 0.50
N GLY A 97 10.10 4.54 0.73
CA GLY A 97 9.17 3.71 1.49
C GLY A 97 9.03 2.29 0.93
N GLN A 98 9.04 1.31 1.82
CA GLN A 98 8.86 -0.09 1.48
C GLN A 98 7.53 -0.59 2.03
N GLU A 99 6.57 -0.87 1.14
CA GLU A 99 5.19 -1.20 1.50
C GLU A 99 4.76 -2.62 1.06
N ALA A 100 5.61 -3.31 0.29
CA ALA A 100 5.27 -4.63 -0.24
C ALA A 100 5.35 -5.75 0.82
N THR A 101 4.37 -6.66 0.77
CA THR A 101 4.43 -7.93 1.49
C THR A 101 5.09 -8.97 0.59
N PRO A 102 6.22 -9.59 0.99
CA PRO A 102 6.87 -10.62 0.19
C PRO A 102 5.99 -11.86 0.03
N ILE A 103 5.95 -12.42 -1.17
CA ILE A 103 5.30 -13.69 -1.52
C ILE A 103 6.35 -14.79 -1.48
N VAL A 104 6.03 -15.97 -0.94
CA VAL A 104 6.94 -17.13 -0.92
C VAL A 104 6.22 -18.35 -1.48
N VAL A 105 6.78 -18.91 -2.56
CA VAL A 105 6.26 -20.11 -3.22
C VAL A 105 7.39 -21.10 -3.41
N ASP A 106 7.23 -22.28 -2.82
CA ASP A 106 8.15 -23.43 -2.98
C ASP A 106 9.64 -23.06 -2.71
N GLY A 107 9.86 -22.23 -1.68
CA GLY A 107 11.19 -21.81 -1.24
C GLY A 107 11.79 -20.65 -2.03
N VAL A 108 11.08 -20.04 -2.96
CA VAL A 108 11.47 -18.80 -3.64
C VAL A 108 10.62 -17.65 -3.14
N MET A 109 11.28 -16.58 -2.71
CA MET A 109 10.62 -15.33 -2.32
C MET A 109 10.59 -14.36 -3.50
N TYR A 110 9.41 -13.80 -3.77
CA TYR A 110 9.20 -12.73 -4.75
C TYR A 110 8.70 -11.49 -4.04
N SER A 111 9.31 -10.35 -4.32
CA SER A 111 8.90 -9.07 -3.75
C SER A 111 9.16 -7.93 -4.70
N SER A 112 8.47 -6.83 -4.50
CA SER A 112 8.77 -5.58 -5.21
C SER A 112 9.38 -4.55 -4.27
N GLY A 113 10.03 -3.57 -4.84
CA GLY A 113 10.54 -2.41 -4.14
C GLY A 113 10.16 -1.13 -4.86
N THR A 114 10.78 -0.03 -4.47
CA THR A 114 10.60 1.31 -5.05
C THR A 114 10.46 1.25 -6.56
N TRP A 115 9.49 1.97 -7.11
CA TRP A 115 9.25 2.11 -8.55
C TRP A 115 8.76 0.85 -9.28
N GLY A 116 8.65 -0.31 -8.60
CA GLY A 116 8.27 -1.58 -9.21
C GLY A 116 9.48 -2.45 -9.60
N TYR A 117 10.66 -2.23 -9.03
CA TYR A 117 11.73 -3.22 -9.06
C TYR A 117 11.19 -4.54 -8.51
N VAL A 118 11.62 -5.68 -9.08
CA VAL A 118 11.22 -7.00 -8.60
C VAL A 118 12.45 -7.83 -8.27
N TYR A 119 12.34 -8.57 -7.18
CA TYR A 119 13.41 -9.43 -6.65
C TYR A 119 12.90 -10.86 -6.48
N ALA A 120 13.68 -11.83 -6.92
CA ALA A 120 13.49 -13.24 -6.56
C ALA A 120 14.69 -13.71 -5.76
N LEU A 121 14.41 -14.25 -4.58
CA LEU A 121 15.43 -14.67 -3.62
C LEU A 121 15.21 -16.12 -3.22
N ASP A 122 16.29 -16.86 -2.95
CA ASP A 122 16.22 -18.11 -2.18
C ASP A 122 15.72 -17.78 -0.77
N ALA A 123 14.56 -18.26 -0.40
CA ALA A 123 13.88 -17.88 0.83
C ALA A 123 14.57 -18.39 2.11
N ALA A 124 15.47 -19.40 2.00
CA ALA A 124 16.23 -19.89 3.14
C ALA A 124 17.49 -19.07 3.43
N SER A 125 18.09 -18.42 2.41
CA SER A 125 19.41 -17.77 2.52
C SER A 125 19.40 -16.28 2.17
N GLY A 126 18.34 -15.77 1.53
CA GLY A 126 18.29 -14.40 1.00
C GLY A 126 19.17 -14.19 -0.24
N LYS A 127 19.74 -15.27 -0.81
CA LYS A 127 20.55 -15.15 -2.02
C LYS A 127 19.68 -14.72 -3.20
N GLU A 128 20.11 -13.67 -3.92
CA GLU A 128 19.46 -13.22 -5.16
C GLU A 128 19.53 -14.35 -6.21
N LEU A 129 18.37 -14.68 -6.76
CA LEU A 129 18.23 -15.55 -7.92
C LEU A 129 18.20 -14.70 -9.21
N TRP A 130 17.40 -13.65 -9.18
CA TRP A 130 17.37 -12.62 -10.20
C TRP A 130 16.74 -11.32 -9.66
N ARG A 131 17.02 -10.23 -10.35
CA ARG A 131 16.42 -8.91 -10.14
C ARG A 131 15.94 -8.35 -11.46
N TYR A 132 14.81 -7.68 -11.45
CA TYR A 132 14.24 -6.98 -12.60
C TYR A 132 14.14 -5.49 -12.33
N ASP A 133 14.64 -4.69 -13.29
CA ASP A 133 14.49 -3.26 -13.35
C ASP A 133 13.43 -2.94 -14.41
N PRO A 134 12.29 -2.30 -14.05
CA PRO A 134 11.24 -1.96 -15.01
C PRO A 134 11.67 -0.90 -16.03
N ARG A 135 12.80 -0.22 -15.81
CA ARG A 135 13.30 0.88 -16.64
C ARG A 135 12.21 1.90 -16.93
N GLY A 136 11.57 2.35 -15.85
CA GLY A 136 10.48 3.29 -15.90
C GLY A 136 10.91 4.66 -16.43
N ASP A 137 9.96 5.40 -16.97
CA ASP A 137 10.16 6.81 -17.24
C ASP A 137 10.15 7.58 -15.92
N TRP A 138 11.34 7.94 -15.44
CA TRP A 138 11.51 8.70 -14.20
C TRP A 138 10.80 10.06 -14.22
N PHE A 139 10.47 10.57 -15.41
CA PHE A 139 9.67 11.78 -15.54
C PHE A 139 8.27 11.64 -14.91
N ALA A 140 7.74 10.42 -14.87
CA ALA A 140 6.49 10.11 -14.18
C ALA A 140 6.64 9.99 -12.64
N ALA A 141 7.84 10.15 -12.08
CA ALA A 141 8.08 10.00 -10.63
C ALA A 141 7.33 11.02 -9.77
N ARG A 142 6.94 12.15 -10.32
CA ARG A 142 6.12 13.18 -9.67
C ARG A 142 4.62 12.82 -9.59
N ASN A 143 4.15 11.83 -10.37
CA ASN A 143 2.74 11.51 -10.47
C ASN A 143 2.17 10.75 -9.24
N PRO A 144 2.90 9.83 -8.58
CA PRO A 144 2.42 9.26 -7.32
C PRO A 144 2.34 10.34 -6.23
N CYS A 145 1.19 10.45 -5.55
CA CYS A 145 1.01 11.42 -4.48
C CYS A 145 2.01 11.24 -3.34
N CYS A 146 2.32 9.97 -3.07
CA CYS A 146 2.83 9.55 -1.78
C CYS A 146 4.09 8.69 -1.97
N ASP A 147 5.09 9.25 -2.66
CA ASP A 147 6.37 8.61 -2.94
C ASP A 147 6.32 7.49 -4.00
N LEU A 148 7.48 6.99 -4.37
CA LEU A 148 7.68 5.96 -5.40
C LEU A 148 7.45 4.53 -4.86
N VAL A 149 6.48 4.35 -3.98
CA VAL A 149 6.18 3.07 -3.34
C VAL A 149 5.61 2.05 -4.32
N ASN A 150 5.76 0.77 -3.97
CA ASN A 150 5.09 -0.33 -4.64
C ASN A 150 4.61 -1.35 -3.59
N ARG A 151 3.34 -1.79 -3.70
CA ARG A 151 2.68 -2.60 -2.66
C ARG A 151 2.71 -4.10 -2.92
N GLY A 152 3.42 -4.54 -3.95
CA GLY A 152 3.67 -5.96 -4.12
C GLY A 152 3.53 -6.47 -5.55
N VAL A 153 3.76 -7.75 -5.68
CA VAL A 153 3.63 -8.52 -6.90
C VAL A 153 2.46 -9.50 -6.78
N ALA A 154 2.00 -10.03 -7.92
CA ALA A 154 1.17 -11.23 -7.96
C ALA A 154 1.93 -12.36 -8.66
N VAL A 155 1.69 -13.61 -8.26
CA VAL A 155 2.29 -14.77 -8.89
C VAL A 155 1.21 -15.70 -9.43
N TRP A 156 1.41 -16.24 -10.66
CA TRP A 156 0.44 -17.14 -11.28
C TRP A 156 1.07 -17.96 -12.39
N LYS A 157 0.98 -19.28 -12.27
CA LYS A 157 1.39 -20.26 -13.29
C LYS A 157 2.74 -19.94 -13.91
N GLY A 158 3.78 -19.75 -13.08
CA GLY A 158 5.15 -19.51 -13.51
C GLY A 158 5.44 -18.08 -13.96
N LYS A 159 4.57 -17.13 -13.66
CA LYS A 159 4.80 -15.70 -13.95
C LYS A 159 4.68 -14.85 -12.68
N VAL A 160 5.40 -13.75 -12.69
CA VAL A 160 5.32 -12.68 -11.67
C VAL A 160 4.79 -11.42 -12.35
N TYR A 161 3.76 -10.82 -11.78
CA TYR A 161 3.13 -9.61 -12.30
C TYR A 161 3.41 -8.44 -11.37
N VAL A 162 3.79 -7.30 -11.94
CA VAL A 162 4.06 -6.06 -11.18
C VAL A 162 3.61 -4.86 -11.99
N ALA A 163 3.10 -3.83 -11.31
CA ALA A 163 2.90 -2.52 -11.90
C ALA A 163 4.08 -1.60 -11.56
N SER A 164 4.59 -0.83 -12.51
CA SER A 164 5.59 0.21 -12.27
C SER A 164 4.93 1.58 -12.06
N GLY A 165 5.63 2.49 -11.37
CA GLY A 165 5.10 3.80 -11.00
C GLY A 165 4.64 4.66 -12.18
N ASP A 166 5.23 4.45 -13.36
CA ASP A 166 4.84 5.09 -14.63
C ASP A 166 3.60 4.47 -15.28
N GLY A 167 2.93 3.53 -14.60
CA GLY A 167 1.66 2.95 -15.03
C GLY A 167 1.78 1.80 -16.02
N ARG A 168 2.95 1.19 -16.20
CA ARG A 168 3.08 -0.04 -16.99
C ARG A 168 2.84 -1.27 -16.13
N LEU A 169 2.18 -2.27 -16.70
CA LEU A 169 1.99 -3.59 -16.11
C LEU A 169 2.90 -4.60 -16.82
N HIS A 170 3.70 -5.32 -16.04
CA HIS A 170 4.70 -6.26 -16.49
C HIS A 170 4.33 -7.69 -16.07
N ALA A 171 4.49 -8.67 -16.96
CA ALA A 171 4.52 -10.08 -16.62
C ALA A 171 5.93 -10.61 -16.88
N LEU A 172 6.53 -11.17 -15.83
CA LEU A 172 7.88 -11.69 -15.84
C LEU A 172 7.84 -13.22 -15.76
N ASP A 173 8.75 -13.89 -16.43
CA ASP A 173 9.02 -15.30 -16.23
C ASP A 173 9.61 -15.51 -14.82
N ALA A 174 8.98 -16.33 -14.00
CA ALA A 174 9.33 -16.47 -12.60
C ALA A 174 10.69 -17.15 -12.35
N ALA A 175 11.18 -17.92 -13.32
CA ALA A 175 12.48 -18.59 -13.22
C ALA A 175 13.65 -17.66 -13.55
N THR A 176 13.42 -16.67 -14.44
CA THR A 176 14.51 -15.89 -15.04
C THR A 176 14.41 -14.38 -14.81
N GLY A 177 13.24 -13.88 -14.37
CA GLY A 177 12.97 -12.46 -14.26
C GLY A 177 12.83 -11.72 -15.60
N LYS A 178 12.87 -12.42 -16.73
CA LYS A 178 12.73 -11.79 -18.03
C LYS A 178 11.28 -11.42 -18.32
N PRO A 179 11.01 -10.24 -18.93
CA PRO A 179 9.66 -9.87 -19.30
C PRO A 179 9.10 -10.83 -20.37
N VAL A 180 7.91 -11.35 -20.12
CA VAL A 180 7.10 -12.11 -21.06
C VAL A 180 6.29 -11.16 -21.93
N TRP A 181 5.67 -10.18 -21.27
CA TRP A 181 4.99 -9.04 -21.89
C TRP A 181 4.99 -7.82 -20.97
N VAL A 182 4.86 -6.65 -21.57
CA VAL A 182 4.72 -5.37 -20.90
C VAL A 182 3.64 -4.57 -21.62
N VAL A 183 2.71 -3.99 -20.87
CA VAL A 183 1.64 -3.16 -21.43
C VAL A 183 1.53 -1.83 -20.68
N ASP A 184 1.20 -0.80 -21.42
CA ASP A 184 0.87 0.50 -20.86
C ASP A 184 -0.60 0.50 -20.44
N THR A 185 -0.86 0.87 -19.18
CA THR A 185 -2.22 0.92 -18.63
C THR A 185 -2.80 2.33 -18.61
N ILE A 186 -1.97 3.36 -18.85
CA ILE A 186 -2.35 4.77 -18.77
C ILE A 186 -3.15 5.18 -20.01
N VAL A 187 -4.23 5.89 -19.77
CA VAL A 187 -5.14 6.35 -20.84
C VAL A 187 -4.74 7.71 -21.42
N ASP A 188 -4.03 8.52 -20.64
CA ASP A 188 -3.56 9.85 -21.05
C ASP A 188 -2.33 10.24 -20.22
N HIS A 189 -1.15 10.21 -20.84
CA HIS A 189 0.12 10.56 -20.22
C HIS A 189 0.30 12.07 -19.94
N LYS A 190 -0.64 12.91 -20.36
CA LYS A 190 -0.65 14.33 -19.97
C LYS A 190 -1.23 14.56 -18.57
N LEU A 191 -1.86 13.53 -18.01
CA LEU A 191 -2.43 13.56 -16.68
C LEU A 191 -1.55 12.77 -15.70
N PRO A 192 -1.53 13.13 -14.41
CA PRO A 192 -0.63 12.54 -13.43
C PRO A 192 -1.05 11.14 -12.96
N TYR A 193 -1.37 10.24 -13.90
CA TYR A 193 -1.64 8.85 -13.57
C TYR A 193 -0.39 8.12 -13.09
N SER A 194 -0.59 7.21 -12.14
CA SER A 194 0.45 6.34 -11.59
C SER A 194 -0.11 4.98 -11.21
N SER A 195 0.77 4.01 -10.90
CA SER A 195 0.38 2.71 -10.32
C SER A 195 1.30 2.36 -9.17
N THR A 196 0.73 2.19 -7.98
CA THR A 196 1.45 1.83 -6.75
C THR A 196 0.93 0.54 -6.11
N GLY A 197 -0.27 0.08 -6.50
CA GLY A 197 -0.92 -1.12 -5.98
C GLY A 197 -0.37 -2.41 -6.55
N ALA A 198 -0.59 -3.51 -5.83
CA ALA A 198 -0.31 -4.85 -6.34
C ALA A 198 -1.38 -5.28 -7.36
N PRO A 199 -0.99 -5.92 -8.49
CA PRO A 199 -1.96 -6.49 -9.41
C PRO A 199 -2.75 -7.64 -8.77
N GLN A 200 -4.03 -7.82 -9.16
CA GLN A 200 -4.89 -8.89 -8.69
C GLN A 200 -5.15 -9.90 -9.80
N ILE A 201 -4.89 -11.18 -9.54
CA ILE A 201 -5.31 -12.27 -10.44
C ILE A 201 -6.80 -12.55 -10.21
N ALA A 202 -7.59 -12.56 -11.30
CA ALA A 202 -9.02 -12.81 -11.26
C ALA A 202 -9.47 -13.68 -12.45
N GLY A 203 -9.50 -14.99 -12.26
CA GLY A 203 -9.78 -15.95 -13.33
C GLY A 203 -8.68 -15.94 -14.40
N ASP A 204 -9.01 -15.53 -15.62
CA ASP A 204 -8.09 -15.49 -16.76
C ASP A 204 -7.46 -14.11 -17.01
N VAL A 205 -7.70 -13.15 -16.09
CA VAL A 205 -7.21 -11.78 -16.21
C VAL A 205 -6.37 -11.36 -15.02
N VAL A 206 -5.45 -10.43 -15.26
CA VAL A 206 -4.79 -9.62 -14.25
C VAL A 206 -5.45 -8.24 -14.24
N VAL A 207 -5.85 -7.80 -13.05
CA VAL A 207 -6.56 -6.54 -12.82
C VAL A 207 -5.63 -5.56 -12.14
N ILE A 208 -5.66 -4.32 -12.58
CA ILE A 208 -4.90 -3.21 -12.01
C ILE A 208 -5.73 -1.92 -12.03
N GLY A 209 -5.58 -1.13 -10.97
CA GLY A 209 -6.14 0.21 -10.88
C GLY A 209 -5.08 1.28 -11.13
N ASN A 210 -5.41 2.51 -10.77
CA ASN A 210 -4.53 3.66 -10.93
C ASN A 210 -4.62 4.61 -9.73
N GLY A 211 -3.58 5.42 -9.55
CA GLY A 211 -3.50 6.57 -8.64
C GLY A 211 -3.45 7.88 -9.41
N GLY A 212 -3.27 9.00 -8.70
CA GLY A 212 -3.10 10.34 -9.26
C GLY A 212 -4.32 11.25 -9.08
N SER A 213 -5.36 10.84 -8.34
CA SER A 213 -6.54 11.68 -8.09
C SER A 213 -6.20 13.01 -7.42
N ASP A 214 -5.22 13.00 -6.54
CA ASP A 214 -4.84 14.15 -5.71
C ASP A 214 -3.76 15.03 -6.36
N MET A 215 -3.37 14.68 -7.59
CA MET A 215 -2.23 15.30 -8.25
C MET A 215 -2.65 16.25 -9.34
N GLY A 216 -1.93 17.38 -9.43
CA GLY A 216 -2.10 18.37 -10.45
C GLY A 216 -3.46 19.08 -10.44
N LYS A 217 -3.60 20.03 -11.36
CA LYS A 217 -4.80 20.83 -11.51
C LYS A 217 -5.96 20.00 -12.07
N GLY A 218 -6.93 19.68 -11.23
CA GLY A 218 -8.11 18.90 -11.62
C GLY A 218 -7.98 17.39 -11.50
N GLY A 219 -6.85 16.86 -11.06
CA GLY A 219 -6.65 15.43 -10.79
C GLY A 219 -6.80 14.52 -12.01
N VAL A 220 -7.10 13.26 -11.75
CA VAL A 220 -7.37 12.25 -12.80
C VAL A 220 -8.76 11.64 -12.64
N ARG A 221 -9.21 10.97 -13.67
CA ARG A 221 -10.44 10.16 -13.67
C ARG A 221 -10.11 8.70 -13.37
N GLY A 222 -10.65 8.17 -12.29
CA GLY A 222 -10.39 6.81 -11.85
C GLY A 222 -10.90 5.74 -12.81
N TYR A 223 -10.16 4.63 -12.90
CA TYR A 223 -10.56 3.42 -13.60
C TYR A 223 -9.82 2.19 -13.08
N VAL A 224 -10.38 1.02 -13.42
CA VAL A 224 -9.73 -0.28 -13.25
C VAL A 224 -9.68 -0.97 -14.61
N SER A 225 -8.56 -1.60 -14.94
CA SER A 225 -8.36 -2.31 -16.20
C SER A 225 -7.98 -3.76 -15.98
N ALA A 226 -8.38 -4.61 -16.90
CA ALA A 226 -8.01 -6.01 -16.92
C ALA A 226 -7.31 -6.39 -18.24
N TYR A 227 -6.31 -7.24 -18.10
CA TYR A 227 -5.50 -7.75 -19.21
C TYR A 227 -5.43 -9.27 -19.13
N ASP A 228 -5.35 -9.91 -20.29
CA ASP A 228 -5.19 -11.35 -20.39
C ASP A 228 -3.88 -11.79 -19.72
N LEU A 229 -3.94 -12.78 -18.83
CA LEU A 229 -2.79 -13.27 -18.06
C LEU A 229 -1.65 -13.80 -18.93
N SER A 230 -1.96 -14.39 -20.07
CA SER A 230 -0.96 -15.05 -20.94
C SER A 230 -0.29 -14.07 -21.89
N SER A 231 -1.05 -13.17 -22.46
CA SER A 231 -0.65 -12.32 -23.58
C SER A 231 -0.54 -10.83 -23.28
N GLY A 232 -1.11 -10.35 -22.15
CA GLY A 232 -1.19 -8.93 -21.84
C GLY A 232 -2.22 -8.17 -22.70
N VAL A 233 -3.01 -8.86 -23.51
CA VAL A 233 -4.04 -8.21 -24.34
C VAL A 233 -5.11 -7.60 -23.46
N PHE A 234 -5.45 -6.34 -23.73
CA PHE A 234 -6.52 -5.63 -23.03
C PHE A 234 -7.86 -6.39 -23.15
N ARG A 235 -8.56 -6.54 -22.01
CA ARG A 235 -9.86 -7.25 -21.96
C ARG A 235 -11.01 -6.30 -21.70
N TRP A 236 -10.91 -5.49 -20.65
CA TRP A 236 -11.93 -4.51 -20.29
C TRP A 236 -11.39 -3.40 -19.39
N ARG A 237 -12.12 -2.29 -19.33
CA ARG A 237 -11.90 -1.17 -18.40
C ARG A 237 -13.22 -0.71 -17.84
N PHE A 238 -13.27 -0.49 -16.54
CA PHE A 238 -14.36 0.13 -15.82
C PHE A 238 -13.92 1.48 -15.28
N TYR A 239 -14.56 2.54 -15.73
CA TYR A 239 -14.36 3.87 -15.17
C TYR A 239 -15.21 4.04 -13.92
N THR A 240 -14.62 4.58 -12.85
CA THR A 240 -15.26 4.75 -11.54
C THR A 240 -16.01 6.07 -11.42
N VAL A 241 -15.77 7.01 -12.32
CA VAL A 241 -16.37 8.34 -12.36
C VAL A 241 -16.89 8.61 -13.77
N PRO A 242 -18.06 9.24 -13.95
CA PRO A 242 -18.57 9.56 -15.28
C PRO A 242 -17.66 10.57 -16.00
N PRO A 243 -17.62 10.56 -17.34
CA PRO A 243 -16.85 11.51 -18.12
C PRO A 243 -17.36 12.95 -17.93
N ALA A 244 -16.62 13.92 -18.45
CA ALA A 244 -17.07 15.33 -18.46
C ALA A 244 -18.47 15.47 -19.06
N PRO A 245 -19.25 16.46 -18.63
CA PRO A 245 -20.60 16.68 -19.14
C PRO A 245 -20.65 16.73 -20.66
N GLY A 246 -21.64 16.07 -21.25
CA GLY A 246 -21.84 16.00 -22.70
C GLY A 246 -20.98 14.96 -23.44
N GLN A 247 -20.04 14.30 -22.78
CA GLN A 247 -19.26 13.21 -23.38
C GLN A 247 -20.01 11.87 -23.32
N ARG A 248 -19.62 10.95 -24.21
CA ARG A 248 -20.18 9.60 -24.27
C ARG A 248 -19.76 8.80 -23.04
N LEU A 249 -20.72 8.08 -22.44
CA LEU A 249 -20.47 7.12 -21.39
C LEU A 249 -19.83 5.85 -21.97
N GLU A 250 -18.71 5.42 -21.41
CA GLU A 250 -17.97 4.23 -21.86
C GLU A 250 -18.61 2.93 -21.32
N ASN A 251 -19.14 3.02 -20.09
CA ASN A 251 -19.79 1.91 -19.42
C ASN A 251 -21.26 2.30 -19.15
N PRO A 252 -22.24 1.42 -19.41
CA PRO A 252 -23.65 1.75 -19.20
C PRO A 252 -24.01 2.05 -17.74
N GLU A 253 -23.25 1.48 -16.80
CA GLU A 253 -23.38 1.70 -15.35
C GLU A 253 -23.11 3.16 -14.95
N LEU A 254 -22.33 3.89 -15.75
CA LEU A 254 -22.06 5.31 -15.54
C LEU A 254 -23.29 6.21 -15.76
N ALA A 255 -24.35 5.70 -16.41
CA ALA A 255 -25.60 6.45 -16.56
C ALA A 255 -26.31 6.70 -15.22
N ALA A 256 -26.22 5.76 -14.29
CA ALA A 256 -26.70 5.94 -12.93
C ALA A 256 -25.79 6.88 -12.14
N ALA A 257 -24.48 6.67 -12.23
CA ALA A 257 -23.49 7.51 -11.56
C ALA A 257 -23.57 8.97 -12.01
N ALA A 258 -23.74 9.25 -13.31
CA ALA A 258 -23.83 10.61 -13.85
C ALA A 258 -24.95 11.46 -13.22
N LYS A 259 -26.01 10.83 -12.69
CA LYS A 259 -27.10 11.54 -11.99
C LYS A 259 -26.68 12.06 -10.61
N THR A 260 -25.58 11.56 -10.08
CA THR A 260 -25.02 11.95 -8.78
C THR A 260 -23.85 12.95 -8.90
N TRP A 261 -23.66 13.52 -10.09
CA TRP A 261 -22.67 14.55 -10.40
C TRP A 261 -23.38 15.77 -11.01
N ASP A 262 -22.86 16.96 -10.73
CA ASP A 262 -23.42 18.18 -11.35
C ASP A 262 -23.13 18.16 -12.87
N PRO A 263 -24.17 18.26 -13.71
CA PRO A 263 -23.99 18.30 -15.15
C PRO A 263 -23.32 19.60 -15.64
N ARG A 264 -23.12 20.60 -14.77
CA ARG A 264 -22.46 21.87 -15.08
C ARG A 264 -21.03 21.92 -14.55
N ARG A 265 -20.51 20.84 -13.93
CA ARG A 265 -19.15 20.81 -13.41
C ARG A 265 -18.14 21.19 -14.49
N ASP A 266 -17.10 21.93 -14.09
CA ASP A 266 -16.02 22.31 -14.99
C ASP A 266 -15.28 21.06 -15.51
N PRO A 267 -15.13 20.89 -16.83
CA PRO A 267 -14.45 19.75 -17.43
C PRO A 267 -12.96 19.61 -17.05
N GLN A 268 -12.33 20.66 -16.54
CA GLN A 268 -10.96 20.58 -16.04
C GLN A 268 -10.85 19.61 -14.86
N TYR A 269 -11.86 19.53 -13.99
CA TYR A 269 -11.90 18.62 -12.86
C TYR A 269 -12.33 17.23 -13.30
N LYS A 270 -11.45 16.26 -13.16
CA LYS A 270 -11.64 14.89 -13.67
C LYS A 270 -12.47 14.01 -12.76
N GLY A 271 -12.61 14.37 -11.48
CA GLY A 271 -13.54 13.76 -10.52
C GLY A 271 -12.91 12.73 -9.58
N GLY A 272 -11.68 12.28 -9.76
CA GLY A 272 -11.03 11.35 -8.85
C GLY A 272 -11.53 9.91 -8.93
N GLY A 273 -11.75 9.27 -7.78
CA GLY A 273 -12.27 7.91 -7.69
C GLY A 273 -11.30 6.83 -8.14
N THR A 274 -10.00 7.04 -7.98
CA THR A 274 -8.96 6.07 -8.37
C THR A 274 -9.01 4.81 -7.49
N ALA A 275 -8.54 3.68 -8.03
CA ALA A 275 -8.43 2.42 -7.32
C ALA A 275 -6.95 2.06 -7.16
N TRP A 276 -6.27 2.74 -6.23
CA TRP A 276 -4.83 2.68 -6.11
C TRP A 276 -4.30 1.48 -5.29
N ASP A 277 -5.20 0.73 -4.59
CA ASP A 277 -4.86 -0.49 -3.82
C ASP A 277 -6.13 -1.32 -3.52
N GLY A 278 -6.02 -2.37 -2.69
CA GLY A 278 -7.14 -3.01 -1.99
C GLY A 278 -8.01 -3.95 -2.83
N PHE A 279 -7.42 -4.73 -3.73
CA PHE A 279 -8.16 -5.72 -4.52
C PHE A 279 -8.37 -7.06 -3.79
N ALA A 280 -9.50 -7.74 -4.08
CA ALA A 280 -9.77 -9.13 -3.71
C ALA A 280 -10.55 -9.83 -4.83
N TYR A 281 -10.53 -11.17 -4.88
CA TYR A 281 -11.26 -11.96 -5.88
C TYR A 281 -11.94 -13.18 -5.26
N ASP A 282 -13.23 -13.37 -5.58
CA ASP A 282 -14.00 -14.57 -5.23
C ASP A 282 -14.16 -15.45 -6.49
N PRO A 283 -13.48 -16.60 -6.56
CA PRO A 283 -13.53 -17.47 -7.73
C PRO A 283 -14.90 -18.14 -7.91
N ALA A 284 -15.63 -18.39 -6.82
CA ALA A 284 -16.94 -19.04 -6.89
C ALA A 284 -18.03 -18.11 -7.45
N LEU A 285 -17.93 -16.82 -7.15
CA LEU A 285 -18.81 -15.79 -7.69
C LEU A 285 -18.27 -15.15 -8.96
N ARG A 286 -16.98 -15.38 -9.29
CA ARG A 286 -16.23 -14.70 -10.36
C ARG A 286 -16.30 -13.18 -10.26
N LEU A 287 -16.27 -12.67 -9.02
CA LEU A 287 -16.32 -11.25 -8.71
C LEU A 287 -14.95 -10.76 -8.23
N VAL A 288 -14.46 -9.68 -8.85
CA VAL A 288 -13.33 -8.91 -8.36
C VAL A 288 -13.86 -7.70 -7.60
N TYR A 289 -13.33 -7.50 -6.39
CA TYR A 289 -13.68 -6.42 -5.49
C TYR A 289 -12.53 -5.44 -5.37
N PHE A 290 -12.85 -4.17 -5.22
CA PHE A 290 -11.88 -3.12 -4.94
C PHE A 290 -12.56 -1.91 -4.32
N GLY A 291 -11.75 -1.10 -3.65
CA GLY A 291 -12.19 0.20 -3.17
C GLY A 291 -11.86 1.31 -4.14
N THR A 292 -12.59 2.42 -4.06
CA THR A 292 -12.31 3.65 -4.79
C THR A 292 -11.94 4.78 -3.84
N ALA A 293 -11.08 5.66 -4.32
CA ALA A 293 -10.61 6.84 -3.62
C ALA A 293 -11.66 7.96 -3.60
N ASN A 294 -11.29 9.03 -2.92
CA ASN A 294 -11.96 10.31 -2.82
C ASN A 294 -12.34 10.93 -4.17
N ALA A 295 -13.22 11.90 -4.14
CA ALA A 295 -13.39 12.84 -5.24
C ALA A 295 -12.17 13.78 -5.36
N ALA A 296 -11.86 14.24 -6.57
CA ALA A 296 -10.83 15.24 -6.83
C ALA A 296 -11.40 16.38 -7.68
N PRO A 297 -11.36 17.62 -7.16
CA PRO A 297 -10.87 18.06 -5.83
C PRO A 297 -11.77 17.60 -4.66
N TYR A 298 -11.24 17.61 -3.43
CA TYR A 298 -12.01 17.28 -2.21
C TYR A 298 -13.15 18.26 -1.95
N ASP A 299 -12.96 19.53 -2.28
CA ASP A 299 -14.05 20.51 -2.22
C ASP A 299 -15.02 20.29 -3.37
N LEU A 300 -16.10 19.56 -3.10
CA LEU A 300 -17.11 19.25 -4.11
C LEU A 300 -17.84 20.46 -4.68
N ARG A 301 -17.72 21.64 -4.05
CA ARG A 301 -18.23 22.92 -4.63
C ARG A 301 -17.52 23.24 -5.94
N LEU A 302 -16.25 22.87 -6.08
CA LEU A 302 -15.49 22.98 -7.33
C LEU A 302 -16.00 22.00 -8.40
N LEU A 303 -16.63 20.90 -7.98
CA LEU A 303 -17.28 19.94 -8.85
C LEU A 303 -18.75 20.31 -9.14
N GLY A 304 -19.22 21.46 -8.64
CA GLY A 304 -20.56 22.00 -8.84
C GLY A 304 -21.44 21.92 -7.61
N ASN A 305 -22.43 21.02 -7.57
CA ASN A 305 -23.32 20.88 -6.43
C ASN A 305 -22.71 19.99 -5.34
N PRO A 306 -22.36 20.54 -4.16
CA PRO A 306 -21.72 19.79 -3.09
C PRO A 306 -22.65 18.80 -2.37
N ASN A 307 -23.94 18.76 -2.67
CA ASN A 307 -24.89 17.86 -2.05
C ASN A 307 -25.13 16.57 -2.86
N LEU A 308 -24.36 16.36 -3.94
CA LEU A 308 -24.46 15.18 -4.77
C LEU A 308 -23.45 14.11 -4.33
N ASP A 309 -23.84 12.86 -4.41
CA ASP A 309 -23.09 11.73 -3.86
C ASP A 309 -21.75 11.42 -4.55
N GLY A 310 -21.59 11.83 -5.82
CA GLY A 310 -20.34 11.63 -6.54
C GLY A 310 -19.99 10.17 -6.83
N LEU A 311 -20.96 9.33 -7.28
CA LEU A 311 -20.69 7.91 -7.55
C LEU A 311 -19.69 7.73 -8.72
N TYR A 312 -18.74 6.81 -8.56
CA TYR A 312 -18.49 5.83 -7.50
C TYR A 312 -17.22 6.18 -6.69
N THR A 313 -17.07 7.41 -6.21
CA THR A 313 -15.99 7.74 -5.26
C THR A 313 -16.28 7.12 -3.89
N ALA A 314 -15.26 6.92 -3.06
CA ALA A 314 -15.34 6.39 -1.70
C ALA A 314 -16.29 5.19 -1.58
N SER A 315 -16.12 4.20 -2.45
CA SER A 315 -17.02 3.04 -2.61
C SER A 315 -16.26 1.72 -2.62
N ILE A 316 -16.91 0.66 -2.15
CA ILE A 316 -16.51 -0.73 -2.42
C ILE A 316 -17.31 -1.18 -3.64
N ILE A 317 -16.62 -1.70 -4.65
CA ILE A 317 -17.19 -2.10 -5.95
C ILE A 317 -16.91 -3.58 -6.20
N ALA A 318 -17.90 -4.28 -6.75
CA ALA A 318 -17.76 -5.64 -7.28
C ALA A 318 -18.03 -5.65 -8.78
N LEU A 319 -17.09 -6.17 -9.56
CA LEU A 319 -17.23 -6.37 -11.00
C LEU A 319 -17.15 -7.85 -11.35
N HIS A 320 -17.87 -8.25 -12.38
CA HIS A 320 -17.67 -9.54 -13.03
C HIS A 320 -16.29 -9.59 -13.69
N ALA A 321 -15.42 -10.49 -13.24
CA ALA A 321 -14.01 -10.57 -13.67
C ALA A 321 -13.87 -10.76 -15.20
N ASP A 322 -14.82 -11.46 -15.83
CA ASP A 322 -14.78 -11.76 -17.27
C ASP A 322 -15.08 -10.55 -18.17
N SER A 323 -15.93 -9.65 -17.69
CA SER A 323 -16.53 -8.58 -18.53
C SER A 323 -16.29 -7.17 -18.02
N GLY A 324 -15.84 -7.01 -16.78
CA GLY A 324 -15.73 -5.70 -16.13
C GLY A 324 -17.08 -5.04 -15.84
N ARG A 325 -18.21 -5.78 -15.97
CA ARG A 325 -19.55 -5.26 -15.70
C ARG A 325 -19.79 -5.18 -14.19
N LEU A 326 -20.45 -4.11 -13.75
CA LEU A 326 -20.82 -3.90 -12.36
C LEU A 326 -21.80 -4.98 -11.89
N ALA A 327 -21.45 -5.69 -10.80
CA ALA A 327 -22.36 -6.56 -10.08
C ALA A 327 -23.11 -5.78 -8.99
N TRP A 328 -22.35 -5.08 -8.15
CA TRP A 328 -22.87 -4.22 -7.09
C TRP A 328 -21.83 -3.18 -6.64
N TYR A 329 -22.28 -2.18 -5.93
CA TYR A 329 -21.41 -1.24 -5.19
C TYR A 329 -22.02 -0.90 -3.83
N TYR A 330 -21.16 -0.46 -2.92
CA TYR A 330 -21.56 0.15 -1.65
C TYR A 330 -20.72 1.39 -1.40
N GLN A 331 -21.33 2.57 -1.38
CA GLN A 331 -20.63 3.83 -1.11
C GLN A 331 -20.51 4.05 0.39
N THR A 332 -19.27 3.99 0.91
CA THR A 332 -18.99 4.12 2.34
C THR A 332 -19.08 5.56 2.82
N THR A 333 -18.71 6.51 1.96
CA THR A 333 -18.74 7.94 2.25
C THR A 333 -19.37 8.70 1.07
N PRO A 334 -20.71 8.74 0.97
CA PRO A 334 -21.37 9.62 0.01
C PRO A 334 -20.95 11.07 0.24
N ASN A 335 -20.70 11.82 -0.83
CA ASN A 335 -20.34 13.22 -0.72
C ASN A 335 -19.07 13.45 0.13
N ASP A 336 -18.01 12.67 -0.14
CA ASP A 336 -16.77 12.71 0.61
C ASP A 336 -16.02 14.05 0.42
N HIS A 337 -15.82 14.77 1.53
CA HIS A 337 -15.08 16.04 1.61
C HIS A 337 -13.81 15.92 2.46
N TRP A 338 -13.44 14.72 2.90
CA TRP A 338 -12.43 14.51 3.94
C TRP A 338 -11.32 13.56 3.53
N ASP A 339 -11.30 13.12 2.25
CA ASP A 339 -10.39 12.07 1.80
C ASP A 339 -10.64 10.71 2.48
N PHE A 340 -11.91 10.37 2.70
CA PHE A 340 -12.31 9.10 3.30
C PHE A 340 -12.49 8.00 2.26
N ASP A 341 -11.47 7.79 1.45
CA ASP A 341 -11.47 6.74 0.44
C ASP A 341 -11.63 5.31 1.01
N SER A 342 -12.05 4.37 0.15
CA SER A 342 -12.38 2.98 0.49
C SER A 342 -11.41 1.97 -0.12
N VAL A 343 -10.17 2.38 -0.38
CA VAL A 343 -9.16 1.56 -1.07
C VAL A 343 -8.38 0.62 -0.15
N GLN A 344 -8.70 0.57 1.15
CA GLN A 344 -8.03 -0.28 2.12
C GLN A 344 -8.20 -1.76 1.75
N LYS A 345 -7.26 -2.60 2.21
CA LYS A 345 -7.29 -4.04 1.95
C LYS A 345 -8.63 -4.66 2.35
N LEU A 346 -9.13 -5.55 1.50
CA LEU A 346 -10.38 -6.26 1.69
C LEU A 346 -10.08 -7.68 2.15
N ILE A 347 -10.80 -8.15 3.18
CA ILE A 347 -10.73 -9.55 3.62
C ILE A 347 -12.06 -10.23 3.27
N LEU A 348 -11.97 -11.36 2.58
CA LEU A 348 -13.10 -12.28 2.36
C LEU A 348 -13.16 -13.28 3.51
N ALA A 349 -14.36 -13.60 3.98
CA ALA A 349 -14.54 -14.57 5.06
C ALA A 349 -15.93 -15.23 5.02
N THR A 350 -16.11 -16.24 5.84
CA THR A 350 -17.42 -16.75 6.24
C THR A 350 -17.57 -16.50 7.73
N LEU A 351 -18.56 -15.70 8.11
CA LEU A 351 -18.87 -15.38 9.51
C LEU A 351 -20.21 -15.96 9.93
N LYS A 352 -20.32 -16.40 11.16
CA LYS A 352 -21.58 -16.81 11.76
C LYS A 352 -22.35 -15.61 12.30
N ILE A 353 -23.29 -15.09 11.53
CA ILE A 353 -24.11 -13.91 11.86
C ILE A 353 -25.57 -14.33 12.03
N GLY A 354 -26.14 -14.05 13.20
CA GLY A 354 -27.53 -14.44 13.51
C GLY A 354 -27.77 -15.95 13.48
N GLY A 355 -26.74 -16.76 13.71
CA GLY A 355 -26.79 -18.23 13.68
C GLY A 355 -26.58 -18.85 12.29
N ALA A 356 -26.54 -18.06 11.23
CA ALA A 356 -26.31 -18.51 9.85
C ALA A 356 -24.89 -18.18 9.38
N ASP A 357 -24.32 -19.04 8.55
CA ASP A 357 -23.04 -18.75 7.89
C ASP A 357 -23.29 -17.76 6.74
N ARG A 358 -22.62 -16.60 6.80
CA ARG A 358 -22.68 -15.53 5.81
C ARG A 358 -21.31 -15.37 5.17
N ARG A 359 -21.29 -15.43 3.84
CA ARG A 359 -20.09 -15.12 3.05
C ARG A 359 -19.96 -13.60 2.95
N VAL A 360 -18.91 -13.06 3.56
CA VAL A 360 -18.76 -11.61 3.73
C VAL A 360 -17.49 -11.08 3.09
N ILE A 361 -17.50 -9.77 2.84
CA ILE A 361 -16.34 -8.94 2.59
C ILE A 361 -16.24 -7.92 3.71
N MET A 362 -15.04 -7.72 4.26
CA MET A 362 -14.79 -6.86 5.40
C MET A 362 -13.75 -5.81 5.08
N GLN A 363 -13.96 -4.61 5.61
CA GLN A 363 -13.02 -3.50 5.51
C GLN A 363 -13.06 -2.61 6.75
N ALA A 364 -11.88 -2.34 7.33
CA ALA A 364 -11.70 -1.18 8.20
C ALA A 364 -11.44 0.03 7.29
N CYS A 365 -12.39 0.95 7.21
CA CYS A 365 -12.36 2.05 6.25
C CYS A 365 -11.70 3.31 6.85
N LYS A 366 -11.14 4.16 5.99
CA LYS A 366 -10.59 5.48 6.38
C LYS A 366 -11.55 6.30 7.24
N ASN A 367 -12.85 6.23 6.93
CA ASN A 367 -13.91 6.99 7.63
C ASN A 367 -14.19 6.54 9.08
N GLY A 368 -13.49 5.52 9.57
CA GLY A 368 -13.57 5.03 10.95
C GLY A 368 -14.59 3.94 11.21
N PHE A 369 -15.34 3.50 10.21
CA PHE A 369 -16.26 2.37 10.33
C PHE A 369 -15.63 1.06 9.87
N PHE A 370 -15.91 -0.02 10.60
CA PHE A 370 -15.65 -1.39 10.15
C PHE A 370 -16.91 -1.91 9.44
N TYR A 371 -16.78 -2.10 8.13
CA TYR A 371 -17.86 -2.59 7.29
C TYR A 371 -17.81 -4.11 7.17
N VAL A 372 -18.99 -4.73 7.23
CA VAL A 372 -19.22 -6.14 6.89
C VAL A 372 -20.37 -6.17 5.88
N LEU A 373 -20.06 -6.55 4.64
CA LEU A 373 -21.04 -6.64 3.56
C LEU A 373 -21.20 -8.11 3.15
N ASP A 374 -22.40 -8.48 2.69
CA ASP A 374 -22.58 -9.74 1.95
C ASP A 374 -21.82 -9.65 0.62
N ARG A 375 -20.89 -10.56 0.38
CA ARG A 375 -19.98 -10.45 -0.77
C ARG A 375 -20.60 -10.75 -2.12
N ALA A 376 -21.79 -11.38 -2.16
CA ALA A 376 -22.52 -11.63 -3.40
C ALA A 376 -23.41 -10.47 -3.84
N SER A 377 -23.98 -9.74 -2.87
CA SER A 377 -25.01 -8.71 -3.15
C SER A 377 -24.57 -7.28 -2.78
N GLY A 378 -23.55 -7.12 -1.94
CA GLY A 378 -23.20 -5.81 -1.38
C GLY A 378 -24.12 -5.34 -0.23
N GLU A 379 -25.03 -6.21 0.25
CA GLU A 379 -25.91 -5.90 1.39
C GLU A 379 -25.10 -5.53 2.63
N LEU A 380 -25.44 -4.40 3.27
CA LEU A 380 -24.81 -4.00 4.53
C LEU A 380 -25.30 -4.89 5.69
N LEU A 381 -24.41 -5.71 6.22
CA LEU A 381 -24.66 -6.53 7.40
C LEU A 381 -24.34 -5.78 8.70
N SER A 382 -23.23 -5.04 8.71
CA SER A 382 -22.92 -4.09 9.79
C SER A 382 -21.92 -3.03 9.35
N ALA A 383 -22.06 -1.85 9.95
CA ALA A 383 -21.07 -0.77 9.94
C ALA A 383 -20.98 -0.23 11.37
N THR A 384 -19.83 -0.42 12.03
CA THR A 384 -19.65 -0.04 13.42
C THR A 384 -18.33 0.71 13.56
N PRO A 385 -18.29 1.86 14.26
CA PRO A 385 -17.05 2.56 14.48
C PRO A 385 -16.04 1.65 15.21
N PHE A 386 -14.86 1.46 14.60
CA PHE A 386 -13.78 0.72 15.24
C PHE A 386 -12.79 1.65 15.96
N THR A 387 -12.97 2.97 15.80
CA THR A 387 -12.23 4.01 16.51
C THR A 387 -13.15 5.18 16.85
N TYR A 388 -12.64 6.20 17.53
CA TYR A 388 -13.40 7.42 17.78
C TYR A 388 -13.64 8.17 16.46
N ILE A 389 -14.89 8.55 16.23
CA ILE A 389 -15.31 9.38 15.11
C ILE A 389 -16.22 10.50 15.61
N ASN A 390 -16.26 11.63 14.94
CA ASN A 390 -17.17 12.71 15.26
C ASN A 390 -17.92 13.29 14.04
N TRP A 391 -17.53 12.92 12.81
CA TRP A 391 -18.17 13.38 11.57
C TRP A 391 -19.54 12.75 11.32
N ALA A 392 -19.77 11.55 11.85
CA ALA A 392 -21.04 10.81 11.74
C ALA A 392 -21.40 10.18 13.09
N SER A 393 -22.72 10.09 13.36
CA SER A 393 -23.24 9.44 14.56
C SER A 393 -23.43 7.93 14.41
N GLY A 394 -23.36 7.41 13.17
CA GLY A 394 -23.54 6.02 12.82
C GLY A 394 -23.88 5.86 11.35
N VAL A 395 -24.25 4.65 10.96
CA VAL A 395 -24.78 4.32 9.62
C VAL A 395 -26.23 3.87 9.75
N ASP A 396 -27.13 4.55 9.04
CA ASP A 396 -28.53 4.15 8.94
C ASP A 396 -28.62 2.82 8.17
N ARG A 397 -29.12 1.78 8.82
CA ARG A 397 -29.21 0.44 8.22
C ARG A 397 -30.22 0.31 7.11
N ALA A 398 -31.24 1.16 7.08
CA ALA A 398 -32.27 1.13 6.04
C ALA A 398 -31.75 1.69 4.72
N THR A 399 -30.92 2.72 4.78
CA THR A 399 -30.36 3.41 3.62
C THR A 399 -28.93 2.99 3.32
N GLY A 400 -28.21 2.40 4.29
CA GLY A 400 -26.78 2.11 4.21
C GLY A 400 -25.90 3.38 4.28
N ARG A 401 -26.45 4.53 4.65
CA ARG A 401 -25.73 5.82 4.60
C ARG A 401 -25.28 6.26 5.99
N PRO A 402 -24.07 6.84 6.11
CA PRO A 402 -23.65 7.54 7.32
C PRO A 402 -24.62 8.67 7.65
N VAL A 403 -24.86 8.91 8.95
CA VAL A 403 -25.69 10.01 9.47
C VAL A 403 -24.74 11.12 9.94
N PRO A 404 -24.56 12.19 9.14
CA PRO A 404 -23.61 13.26 9.45
C PRO A 404 -23.96 13.98 10.76
N THR A 405 -22.94 14.49 11.44
CA THR A 405 -23.11 15.37 12.60
C THR A 405 -22.80 16.82 12.22
N ALA A 406 -22.96 17.76 13.14
CA ALA A 406 -22.55 19.14 12.93
C ALA A 406 -21.01 19.31 12.76
N GLN A 407 -20.22 18.31 13.17
CA GLN A 407 -18.77 18.32 12.97
C GLN A 407 -18.35 17.97 11.54
N SER A 408 -19.25 17.43 10.75
CA SER A 408 -18.98 17.14 9.33
C SER A 408 -19.00 18.41 8.45
N ASP A 409 -19.70 19.46 8.88
CA ASP A 409 -19.85 20.69 8.09
C ASP A 409 -18.76 21.73 8.45
N TRP A 410 -17.61 21.55 7.82
CA TRP A 410 -16.48 22.48 7.95
C TRP A 410 -16.58 23.70 7.00
N PHE A 411 -17.57 23.73 6.12
CA PHE A 411 -17.83 24.87 5.24
C PHE A 411 -18.42 26.06 5.98
N THR A 412 -19.16 25.83 7.04
CA THR A 412 -19.80 26.90 7.83
C THR A 412 -18.91 27.46 8.92
N SER A 413 -18.01 26.65 9.46
CA SER A 413 -17.00 27.04 10.45
C SER A 413 -15.91 25.99 10.54
N PRO A 414 -14.68 26.36 10.96
CA PRO A 414 -13.61 25.41 11.18
C PRO A 414 -14.01 24.27 12.10
N LYS A 415 -13.60 23.06 11.75
CA LYS A 415 -13.92 21.83 12.48
C LYS A 415 -12.69 20.99 12.73
N ASP A 416 -12.66 20.37 13.90
CA ASP A 416 -11.71 19.31 14.24
C ASP A 416 -12.40 17.97 13.99
N VAL A 417 -12.06 17.33 12.86
CA VAL A 417 -12.76 16.14 12.36
C VAL A 417 -11.93 14.88 12.66
N TYR A 418 -12.56 13.94 13.35
CA TYR A 418 -12.06 12.59 13.55
C TYR A 418 -12.80 11.60 12.63
N PRO A 419 -12.06 10.72 11.94
CA PRO A 419 -10.60 10.65 11.81
C PRO A 419 -10.03 11.77 10.96
N SER A 420 -8.69 11.87 10.92
CA SER A 420 -7.96 12.77 10.04
C SER A 420 -8.14 12.40 8.56
N TRP A 421 -7.64 13.24 7.66
CA TRP A 421 -7.56 12.93 6.22
C TRP A 421 -6.73 11.67 5.90
N SER A 422 -5.73 11.31 6.73
CA SER A 422 -5.03 10.04 6.64
C SER A 422 -5.94 8.83 6.91
N GLY A 423 -7.13 9.09 7.51
CA GLY A 423 -8.10 8.07 7.88
C GLY A 423 -7.81 7.40 9.21
N ALA A 424 -8.79 6.64 9.70
CA ALA A 424 -8.65 5.79 10.89
C ALA A 424 -7.83 4.53 10.63
N HIS A 425 -7.73 4.13 9.38
CA HIS A 425 -6.96 3.02 8.83
C HIS A 425 -6.71 3.32 7.35
N THR A 426 -5.54 2.96 6.84
CA THR A 426 -5.20 3.22 5.44
C THR A 426 -4.74 1.95 4.72
N TRP A 427 -3.77 2.01 3.84
CA TRP A 427 -3.30 0.89 3.01
C TRP A 427 -2.66 -0.28 3.79
N ASN A 428 -2.22 -0.06 5.01
CA ASN A 428 -1.55 -1.05 5.85
C ASN A 428 -2.46 -2.29 6.05
N PRO A 429 -2.02 -3.51 5.71
CA PRO A 429 -2.87 -4.68 5.85
C PRO A 429 -3.35 -4.94 7.28
N MET A 430 -4.62 -5.25 7.43
CA MET A 430 -5.20 -5.88 8.61
C MET A 430 -5.09 -7.41 8.49
N SER A 431 -5.25 -8.17 9.59
CA SER A 431 -5.18 -9.63 9.58
C SER A 431 -6.38 -10.26 10.29
N LEU A 432 -7.01 -11.27 9.68
CA LEU A 432 -8.07 -12.08 10.30
C LEU A 432 -7.49 -13.43 10.75
N SER A 433 -7.45 -13.67 12.05
CA SER A 433 -7.01 -14.96 12.60
C SER A 433 -8.12 -16.02 12.54
N ALA A 434 -7.83 -17.14 11.90
CA ALA A 434 -8.72 -18.31 11.93
C ALA A 434 -8.83 -18.95 13.32
N GLN A 435 -7.89 -18.70 14.22
CA GLN A 435 -7.85 -19.28 15.57
C GLN A 435 -8.65 -18.45 16.57
N THR A 436 -8.48 -17.12 16.57
CA THR A 436 -9.16 -16.22 17.52
C THR A 436 -10.45 -15.63 16.95
N HIS A 437 -10.66 -15.71 15.66
CA HIS A 437 -11.74 -15.06 14.90
C HIS A 437 -11.74 -13.52 15.03
N LEU A 438 -10.61 -12.93 15.43
CA LEU A 438 -10.41 -11.50 15.56
C LEU A 438 -9.73 -10.93 14.33
N VAL A 439 -10.07 -9.68 14.01
CA VAL A 439 -9.37 -8.86 13.02
C VAL A 439 -8.42 -7.92 13.75
N TYR A 440 -7.14 -7.98 13.42
CA TYR A 440 -6.12 -7.09 13.96
C TYR A 440 -5.92 -5.93 13.00
N ILE A 441 -6.12 -4.71 13.49
CA ILE A 441 -6.21 -3.50 12.66
C ILE A 441 -5.16 -2.49 13.14
N PRO A 442 -4.25 -2.03 12.27
CA PRO A 442 -3.50 -0.80 12.50
C PRO A 442 -4.46 0.39 12.52
N VAL A 443 -4.48 1.18 13.58
CA VAL A 443 -5.44 2.27 13.79
C VAL A 443 -4.72 3.58 13.98
N ILE A 444 -5.23 4.62 13.32
CA ILE A 444 -4.82 6.02 13.48
C ILE A 444 -5.98 6.76 14.17
N ASP A 445 -5.75 7.17 15.40
CA ASP A 445 -6.74 7.90 16.20
C ASP A 445 -6.30 9.37 16.33
N THR A 446 -6.42 10.10 15.23
CA THR A 446 -5.88 11.45 15.04
C THR A 446 -6.91 12.30 14.29
N PRO A 447 -7.11 13.58 14.65
CA PRO A 447 -7.99 14.50 13.93
C PRO A 447 -7.25 15.26 12.82
N SER A 448 -8.03 15.88 11.93
CA SER A 448 -7.58 17.01 11.11
C SER A 448 -8.45 18.23 11.33
N VAL A 449 -7.85 19.41 11.32
CA VAL A 449 -8.60 20.67 11.25
C VAL A 449 -8.95 20.95 9.79
N TRP A 450 -10.22 21.15 9.55
CA TRP A 450 -10.74 21.57 8.26
C TRP A 450 -11.24 23.00 8.34
N VAL A 451 -10.80 23.84 7.41
CA VAL A 451 -11.11 25.26 7.36
C VAL A 451 -11.52 25.63 5.92
N ASP A 452 -12.68 26.25 5.79
CA ASP A 452 -13.03 26.85 4.50
C ASP A 452 -12.28 28.18 4.31
N LEU A 453 -11.27 28.17 3.49
CA LEU A 453 -10.47 29.37 3.17
C LEU A 453 -11.28 30.47 2.51
N ALA A 454 -12.33 30.13 1.76
CA ALA A 454 -13.21 31.10 1.14
C ALA A 454 -13.99 31.94 2.15
N HIS A 455 -14.44 31.33 3.27
CA HIS A 455 -15.15 32.01 4.34
C HIS A 455 -14.25 32.89 5.23
N ASN A 456 -12.93 32.64 5.19
CA ASN A 456 -11.96 33.42 5.94
C ASN A 456 -11.35 34.60 5.14
N GLY A 457 -12.04 35.08 4.09
CA GLY A 457 -11.62 36.23 3.28
C GLY A 457 -10.70 35.88 2.12
N GLY A 458 -10.47 34.60 1.86
CA GLY A 458 -9.79 34.10 0.67
C GLY A 458 -10.77 33.83 -0.47
N ALA A 459 -10.33 33.99 -1.72
CA ALA A 459 -11.02 33.39 -2.86
C ALA A 459 -10.89 31.85 -2.75
N LEU A 460 -11.89 31.11 -3.25
CA LEU A 460 -11.73 29.68 -3.53
C LEU A 460 -10.47 29.52 -4.40
N LYS A 461 -9.37 29.13 -3.77
CA LYS A 461 -8.12 28.87 -4.47
C LYS A 461 -7.99 27.37 -4.57
N PHE A 462 -7.89 26.90 -5.80
CA PHE A 462 -7.33 25.60 -6.06
C PHE A 462 -5.84 25.73 -5.78
N LEU A 463 -5.36 25.04 -4.76
CA LEU A 463 -3.92 24.91 -4.55
C LEU A 463 -3.42 23.92 -5.59
N ASP A 464 -2.71 24.38 -6.60
CA ASP A 464 -1.92 23.54 -7.49
C ASP A 464 -0.88 22.83 -6.62
N GLY A 465 -0.86 21.52 -6.66
CA GLY A 465 0.07 20.72 -5.87
C GLY A 465 -0.59 19.61 -5.10
N PHE A 466 -0.01 19.21 -4.01
CA PHE A 466 -0.27 17.97 -3.29
C PHE A 466 -1.71 17.77 -2.80
N PHE A 467 -2.46 18.82 -2.48
CA PHE A 467 -3.85 18.72 -2.06
C PHE A 467 -4.69 19.80 -2.70
N SER A 468 -5.55 19.38 -3.62
CA SER A 468 -6.61 20.22 -4.16
C SER A 468 -7.68 20.48 -3.11
N THR A 469 -7.34 21.08 -1.98
CA THR A 469 -8.29 21.30 -0.91
C THR A 469 -8.30 22.75 -0.48
N ASN A 470 -9.49 23.24 -0.21
CA ASN A 470 -9.70 24.43 0.61
C ASN A 470 -9.72 24.07 2.11
N GLY A 471 -9.39 22.85 2.46
CA GLY A 471 -9.27 22.34 3.82
C GLY A 471 -7.82 22.18 4.20
N ILE A 472 -7.52 22.47 5.44
CA ILE A 472 -6.18 22.37 5.97
C ILE A 472 -6.18 21.53 7.22
N PHE A 473 -5.30 20.81 7.22
CA PHE A 473 -4.67 20.00 8.06
C PHE A 473 -4.09 20.42 9.26
N PRO A 474 -3.82 20.89 10.10
CA PRO A 474 -2.64 20.37 10.69
C PRO A 474 -2.87 19.63 11.95
N ASP A 475 -1.94 18.74 12.12
CA ASP A 475 -1.54 18.36 13.44
C ASP A 475 -0.81 19.51 14.14
N ASP A 476 -0.30 19.21 15.35
CA ASP A 476 0.50 20.15 16.14
C ASP A 476 1.87 20.50 15.51
N SER A 477 2.15 20.07 14.27
CA SER A 477 3.43 20.28 13.61
C SER A 477 3.54 21.63 12.86
N TYR A 478 2.42 22.33 12.66
CA TYR A 478 2.42 23.65 12.03
C TYR A 478 2.08 24.75 13.02
N ASP A 479 2.88 25.80 13.05
CA ASP A 479 2.55 27.03 13.80
C ASP A 479 1.37 27.73 13.13
N ALA A 480 0.45 28.28 13.94
CA ALA A 480 -0.66 29.10 13.43
C ALA A 480 -0.19 30.24 12.54
N ALA A 481 0.96 30.85 12.87
CA ALA A 481 1.56 31.92 12.09
C ALA A 481 2.04 31.45 10.71
N ASP A 482 2.55 30.23 10.59
CA ASP A 482 2.96 29.66 9.29
C ASP A 482 1.75 29.37 8.41
N LEU A 483 0.67 28.90 8.99
CA LEU A 483 -0.58 28.67 8.26
C LEU A 483 -1.22 29.98 7.79
N GLU A 484 -1.29 30.99 8.66
CA GLU A 484 -1.80 32.31 8.28
C GLU A 484 -0.95 32.97 7.20
N ARG A 485 0.36 32.73 7.20
CA ARG A 485 1.27 33.23 6.17
C ARG A 485 1.03 32.56 4.82
N LEU A 486 0.79 31.24 4.81
CA LEU A 486 0.57 30.48 3.57
C LEU A 486 -0.84 30.67 3.01
N TYR A 487 -1.84 30.74 3.89
CA TYR A 487 -3.26 30.64 3.51
C TYR A 487 -4.08 31.90 3.83
N GLY A 488 -3.49 32.91 4.46
CA GLY A 488 -4.15 34.12 4.93
C GLY A 488 -4.73 33.96 6.33
N PRO A 489 -5.44 34.99 6.87
CA PRO A 489 -5.94 35.01 8.25
C PRO A 489 -6.85 33.81 8.58
N LEU A 490 -6.55 33.12 9.65
CA LEU A 490 -7.30 31.95 10.17
C LEU A 490 -7.80 32.21 11.60
N PRO A 491 -8.75 33.15 11.82
CA PRO A 491 -9.10 33.66 13.16
C PRO A 491 -9.67 32.60 14.13
N ALA A 492 -10.21 31.48 13.62
CA ALA A 492 -10.73 30.39 14.44
C ALA A 492 -9.66 29.35 14.84
N LEU A 493 -8.49 29.37 14.22
CA LEU A 493 -7.45 28.36 14.43
C LEU A 493 -6.91 28.33 15.87
N PRO A 494 -6.66 29.47 16.57
CA PRO A 494 -6.20 29.45 17.95
C PRO A 494 -7.18 28.78 18.93
N ALA A 495 -8.49 28.95 18.73
CA ALA A 495 -9.50 28.30 19.56
C ALA A 495 -9.51 26.80 19.36
N LEU A 496 -9.43 26.32 18.11
CA LEU A 496 -9.35 24.90 17.79
C LEU A 496 -8.08 24.25 18.32
N GLN A 497 -6.92 24.94 18.23
CA GLN A 497 -5.67 24.45 18.81
C GLN A 497 -5.74 24.36 20.34
N ALA A 498 -6.44 25.28 21.00
CA ALA A 498 -6.65 25.24 22.45
C ALA A 498 -7.54 24.03 22.86
N GLU A 499 -8.56 23.71 22.08
CA GLU A 499 -9.40 22.53 22.30
C GLU A 499 -8.63 21.22 22.07
N ARG A 500 -7.70 21.19 21.14
CA ARG A 500 -6.87 20.02 20.84
C ARG A 500 -5.95 19.57 21.96
N LYS A 501 -5.50 20.45 22.83
CA LYS A 501 -4.65 20.09 23.98
C LYS A 501 -5.26 19.04 24.91
N VAL A 502 -6.54 18.74 24.75
CA VAL A 502 -7.28 17.77 25.55
C VAL A 502 -7.54 16.46 24.79
N LYS A 503 -7.27 16.42 23.46
CA LYS A 503 -7.61 15.28 22.61
C LYS A 503 -6.37 14.46 22.22
N LEU A 504 -6.53 13.14 22.25
CA LEU A 504 -5.46 12.19 22.01
C LEU A 504 -5.11 12.12 20.53
N VAL A 505 -3.82 12.29 20.23
CA VAL A 505 -3.22 11.92 18.93
C VAL A 505 -2.43 10.64 19.18
N ARG A 506 -2.87 9.53 18.65
CA ARG A 506 -2.25 8.23 18.92
C ARG A 506 -2.42 7.25 17.74
N GLU A 507 -1.50 6.32 17.67
CA GLU A 507 -1.61 5.14 16.81
C GLU A 507 -1.76 3.91 17.68
N LEU A 508 -2.50 2.92 17.19
CA LEU A 508 -2.86 1.73 17.95
C LEU A 508 -2.83 0.50 17.03
N ILE A 509 -2.66 -0.67 17.64
CA ILE A 509 -3.15 -1.92 17.11
C ILE A 509 -4.39 -2.32 17.90
N ARG A 510 -5.47 -2.69 17.22
CA ARG A 510 -6.72 -3.18 17.84
C ARG A 510 -7.04 -4.58 17.37
N ALA A 511 -7.46 -5.43 18.30
CA ALA A 511 -8.13 -6.68 18.01
C ALA A 511 -9.65 -6.44 18.06
N TRP A 512 -10.26 -6.61 16.92
CA TRP A 512 -11.67 -6.36 16.67
C TRP A 512 -12.44 -7.66 16.46
N ASP A 513 -13.53 -7.85 17.20
CA ASP A 513 -14.47 -8.94 16.94
C ASP A 513 -15.52 -8.47 15.91
N PRO A 514 -15.48 -8.97 14.67
CA PRO A 514 -16.37 -8.49 13.60
C PRO A 514 -17.82 -8.94 13.79
N VAL A 515 -18.08 -9.98 14.59
CA VAL A 515 -19.42 -10.50 14.88
C VAL A 515 -20.02 -9.80 16.08
N ALA A 516 -19.29 -9.73 17.20
CA ALA A 516 -19.71 -9.01 18.40
C ALA A 516 -19.60 -7.50 18.26
N ARG A 517 -18.87 -7.01 17.24
CA ARG A 517 -18.70 -5.59 16.91
C ARG A 517 -18.11 -4.79 18.08
N ARG A 518 -17.01 -5.29 18.64
CA ARG A 518 -16.35 -4.67 19.79
C ARG A 518 -14.84 -4.86 19.76
N ILE A 519 -14.14 -3.97 20.42
CA ILE A 519 -12.71 -4.12 20.71
C ILE A 519 -12.56 -5.20 21.79
N VAL A 520 -11.66 -6.17 21.56
CA VAL A 520 -11.30 -7.21 22.51
C VAL A 520 -10.08 -6.80 23.32
N TRP A 521 -9.05 -6.29 22.62
CA TRP A 521 -7.89 -5.66 23.22
C TRP A 521 -7.32 -4.59 22.27
N GLU A 522 -6.56 -3.68 22.82
CA GLU A 522 -5.81 -2.68 22.08
C GLU A 522 -4.47 -2.41 22.73
N HIS A 523 -3.53 -1.92 21.94
CA HIS A 523 -2.22 -1.49 22.40
C HIS A 523 -1.81 -0.22 21.66
N GLU A 524 -1.47 0.84 22.41
CA GLU A 524 -0.94 2.06 21.82
C GLU A 524 0.48 1.81 21.28
N THR A 525 0.71 2.18 20.04
CA THR A 525 1.96 1.88 19.34
C THR A 525 2.88 3.07 19.30
N SER A 526 2.33 4.26 19.10
CA SER A 526 3.07 5.52 19.26
C SER A 526 2.15 6.68 19.59
N SER A 527 2.71 7.72 20.18
CA SER A 527 2.04 9.00 20.35
C SER A 527 2.63 10.00 19.36
N GLY A 528 1.81 10.49 18.43
CA GLY A 528 2.19 11.58 17.52
C GLY A 528 2.87 11.17 16.20
N MET A 529 2.88 9.89 15.84
CA MET A 529 3.18 9.46 14.47
C MET A 529 1.89 9.20 13.70
N ARG A 530 1.87 9.54 12.44
CA ARG A 530 0.70 9.38 11.59
C ARG A 530 0.89 8.24 10.62
N GLY A 531 0.17 7.13 10.83
CA GLY A 531 -0.08 6.10 9.85
C GLY A 531 1.13 5.33 9.33
N TYR A 532 2.24 5.31 10.09
CA TYR A 532 3.50 4.75 9.60
C TYR A 532 3.92 3.48 10.30
N ASP A 533 3.11 2.99 11.23
CA ASP A 533 3.26 1.63 11.70
C ASP A 533 2.84 0.64 10.63
N GLY A 534 3.54 -0.48 10.54
CA GLY A 534 3.37 -1.48 9.49
C GLY A 534 2.04 -2.21 9.54
N GLY A 535 1.75 -2.91 8.45
CA GLY A 535 0.66 -3.88 8.39
C GLY A 535 0.85 -5.04 9.35
N VAL A 536 -0.20 -5.83 9.52
CA VAL A 536 -0.28 -6.90 10.54
C VAL A 536 -0.30 -8.27 9.89
N MET A 537 0.33 -9.24 10.54
CA MET A 537 0.25 -10.66 10.25
C MET A 537 -0.09 -11.43 11.52
N SER A 538 -0.98 -12.42 11.43
CA SER A 538 -1.27 -13.35 12.54
C SER A 538 -0.93 -14.80 12.19
N THR A 539 -0.70 -15.65 13.23
CA THR A 539 -0.32 -17.05 13.02
C THR A 539 -1.05 -17.99 13.97
N ALA A 540 -1.09 -19.29 13.63
CA ALA A 540 -1.61 -20.33 14.49
C ALA A 540 -0.76 -20.56 15.76
N GLY A 541 0.44 -19.99 15.86
CA GLY A 541 1.23 -19.93 17.09
C GLY A 541 0.71 -18.97 18.15
N ASN A 542 -0.51 -18.46 18.02
CA ASN A 542 -1.12 -17.42 18.85
C ASN A 542 -0.32 -16.12 18.84
N LEU A 543 0.19 -15.72 17.67
CA LEU A 543 1.02 -14.53 17.51
C LEU A 543 0.39 -13.53 16.55
N VAL A 544 0.61 -12.25 16.85
CA VAL A 544 0.39 -11.13 15.97
C VAL A 544 1.68 -10.34 15.84
N PHE A 545 2.11 -10.09 14.60
CA PHE A 545 3.32 -9.34 14.28
C PHE A 545 2.93 -8.00 13.66
N GLN A 546 3.58 -6.92 14.11
CA GLN A 546 3.44 -5.59 13.54
C GLN A 546 4.79 -4.86 13.53
N GLY A 547 5.17 -4.30 12.38
CA GLY A 547 6.28 -3.39 12.29
C GLY A 547 5.95 -2.01 12.84
N ARG A 548 6.95 -1.29 13.35
CA ARG A 548 6.76 0.09 13.81
C ARG A 548 7.80 1.06 13.26
N GLY A 549 7.42 2.33 13.20
CA GLY A 549 8.29 3.42 12.80
C GLY A 549 9.56 3.54 13.65
N SER A 550 9.50 3.12 14.91
CA SER A 550 10.66 3.07 15.82
C SER A 550 11.73 2.03 15.43
N GLY A 551 11.45 1.17 14.44
CA GLY A 551 12.33 0.11 13.96
C GLY A 551 12.15 -1.23 14.66
N GLY A 552 11.16 -1.38 15.50
CA GLY A 552 10.82 -2.63 16.17
C GLY A 552 9.81 -3.45 15.37
N LEU A 553 10.05 -4.75 15.21
CA LEU A 553 9.02 -5.74 14.88
C LEU A 553 8.44 -6.25 16.20
N TRP A 554 7.22 -5.81 16.50
CA TRP A 554 6.53 -6.14 17.73
C TRP A 554 5.72 -7.42 17.59
N VAL A 555 5.74 -8.23 18.64
CA VAL A 555 5.03 -9.51 18.69
C VAL A 555 4.10 -9.52 19.89
N TYR A 556 2.83 -9.77 19.60
CA TYR A 556 1.76 -9.83 20.60
C TYR A 556 1.18 -11.24 20.68
N ALA A 557 0.69 -11.61 21.85
CA ALA A 557 -0.23 -12.74 21.98
C ALA A 557 -1.57 -12.39 21.30
N ALA A 558 -2.00 -13.20 20.35
CA ALA A 558 -3.15 -12.89 19.51
C ALA A 558 -4.47 -12.78 20.30
N ASP A 559 -4.61 -13.57 21.35
CA ASP A 559 -5.81 -13.63 22.20
C ASP A 559 -5.91 -12.47 23.22
N THR A 560 -4.77 -11.95 23.71
CA THR A 560 -4.73 -11.02 24.85
C THR A 560 -4.08 -9.68 24.57
N GLY A 561 -3.39 -9.55 23.43
CA GLY A 561 -2.60 -8.33 23.12
C GLY A 561 -1.34 -8.15 23.98
N LYS A 562 -1.00 -9.13 24.82
CA LYS A 562 0.23 -9.07 25.63
C LYS A 562 1.45 -9.00 24.73
N VAL A 563 2.32 -8.01 24.92
CA VAL A 563 3.61 -7.94 24.23
C VAL A 563 4.48 -9.10 24.69
N LEU A 564 4.88 -9.93 23.75
CA LEU A 564 5.72 -11.10 23.97
C LEU A 564 7.19 -10.82 23.69
N ASP A 565 7.46 -10.04 22.61
CA ASP A 565 8.81 -9.67 22.21
C ASP A 565 8.82 -8.41 21.35
N VAL A 566 10.00 -7.79 21.22
CA VAL A 566 10.28 -6.67 20.31
C VAL A 566 11.65 -6.88 19.68
N ILE A 567 11.67 -7.14 18.39
CA ILE A 567 12.92 -7.38 17.64
C ILE A 567 13.31 -6.08 16.94
N ASN A 568 14.39 -5.47 17.39
CA ASN A 568 14.88 -4.21 16.82
C ASN A 568 15.62 -4.46 15.50
N THR A 569 15.14 -3.87 14.40
CA THR A 569 15.77 -3.93 13.08
C THR A 569 16.64 -2.70 12.79
N GLY A 570 16.51 -1.64 13.57
CA GLY A 570 17.14 -0.35 13.30
C GLY A 570 16.61 0.38 12.07
N SER A 571 15.56 -0.14 11.43
CA SER A 571 14.94 0.45 10.24
C SER A 571 13.45 0.60 10.43
N HIS A 572 12.86 1.66 9.91
CA HIS A 572 11.41 1.87 9.92
C HIS A 572 10.69 0.74 9.17
N ILE A 573 9.60 0.22 9.72
CA ILE A 573 8.87 -0.92 9.17
C ILE A 573 7.44 -0.48 8.85
N MET A 574 7.16 -0.30 7.56
CA MET A 574 5.83 0.06 7.03
C MET A 574 5.09 -1.13 6.43
N ALA A 575 5.83 -2.10 5.87
CA ALA A 575 5.26 -3.29 5.26
C ALA A 575 4.64 -4.26 6.28
N ALA A 576 3.73 -5.10 5.81
CA ALA A 576 3.28 -6.25 6.59
C ALA A 576 4.34 -7.37 6.56
N PRO A 577 4.57 -8.06 7.69
CA PRO A 577 5.40 -9.26 7.71
C PRO A 577 4.74 -10.43 6.96
N THR A 578 5.57 -11.38 6.53
CA THR A 578 5.15 -12.70 6.02
C THR A 578 5.83 -13.81 6.81
N THR A 579 5.22 -15.00 6.86
CA THR A 579 5.86 -16.18 7.44
C THR A 579 5.72 -17.37 6.53
N TYR A 580 6.76 -18.16 6.45
CA TYR A 580 6.87 -19.32 5.56
C TYR A 580 7.78 -20.38 6.16
N ALA A 581 7.84 -21.56 5.54
CA ALA A 581 8.79 -22.58 5.97
C ALA A 581 9.59 -23.13 4.79
N VAL A 582 10.89 -23.34 5.00
CA VAL A 582 11.79 -23.96 4.03
C VAL A 582 12.61 -25.03 4.74
N ARG A 583 12.63 -26.26 4.19
CA ARG A 583 13.39 -27.40 4.75
C ARG A 583 13.04 -27.68 6.21
N GLY A 584 11.78 -27.48 6.59
CA GLY A 584 11.29 -27.71 7.96
C GLY A 584 11.54 -26.57 8.94
N GLU A 585 12.26 -25.48 8.56
CA GLU A 585 12.44 -24.29 9.37
C GLU A 585 11.42 -23.21 9.03
N GLN A 586 10.78 -22.65 10.05
CA GLN A 586 9.88 -21.49 9.90
C GLN A 586 10.66 -20.18 9.99
N TYR A 587 10.34 -19.28 9.07
CA TYR A 587 10.88 -17.92 8.99
C TYR A 587 9.77 -16.88 9.13
N VAL A 588 10.13 -15.71 9.65
CA VAL A 588 9.35 -14.48 9.56
C VAL A 588 10.17 -13.47 8.78
N ALA A 589 9.62 -12.91 7.71
CA ALA A 589 10.32 -11.89 6.92
C ALA A 589 9.50 -10.61 6.79
N VAL A 590 10.19 -9.48 6.67
CA VAL A 590 9.57 -8.17 6.51
C VAL A 590 10.46 -7.25 5.67
N GLN A 591 9.84 -6.43 4.82
CA GLN A 591 10.53 -5.30 4.18
C GLN A 591 10.63 -4.12 5.14
N VAL A 592 11.75 -3.43 5.11
CA VAL A 592 12.02 -2.25 5.93
C VAL A 592 12.57 -1.11 5.08
N GLY A 593 12.18 0.11 5.41
CA GLY A 593 12.56 1.35 4.73
C GLY A 593 11.48 2.41 4.88
N TYR A 594 11.86 3.64 5.23
CA TYR A 594 10.95 4.76 5.43
C TYR A 594 10.75 5.57 4.14
N GLY A 595 9.53 6.05 3.95
CA GLY A 595 9.09 6.86 2.82
C GLY A 595 7.58 6.91 2.77
N GLY A 596 7.03 6.86 1.57
CA GLY A 596 5.59 6.88 1.37
C GLY A 596 4.95 8.19 1.81
N THR A 597 3.72 8.13 2.26
CA THR A 597 2.94 9.27 2.75
C THR A 597 3.66 10.04 3.86
N GLY A 598 4.50 9.35 4.64
CA GLY A 598 5.29 9.95 5.70
C GLY A 598 6.21 11.07 5.28
N ILE A 599 6.64 11.09 4.03
CA ILE A 599 7.47 12.16 3.51
C ILE A 599 6.65 13.45 3.37
N ALA A 600 5.40 13.33 2.96
CA ALA A 600 4.52 14.46 2.72
C ALA A 600 3.95 15.09 3.99
N GLU A 601 3.96 14.39 5.10
CA GLU A 601 3.24 14.78 6.32
C GLU A 601 4.07 15.57 7.35
N GLY A 602 5.30 15.91 7.05
CA GLY A 602 6.09 16.78 7.92
C GLY A 602 7.31 16.10 8.59
N PRO A 603 7.88 16.70 9.63
CA PRO A 603 9.12 16.23 10.21
C PRO A 603 8.99 14.84 10.84
N VAL A 604 10.01 14.03 10.65
CA VAL A 604 10.10 12.67 11.21
C VAL A 604 10.09 12.75 12.74
N PRO A 605 9.20 12.02 13.42
CA PRO A 605 9.16 12.01 14.87
C PRO A 605 10.48 11.59 15.51
N PRO A 606 10.84 12.13 16.66
CA PRO A 606 12.10 11.78 17.36
C PRO A 606 12.24 10.30 17.68
N SER A 607 11.13 9.57 17.78
CA SER A 607 11.08 8.12 18.02
C SER A 607 11.41 7.28 16.79
N SER A 608 11.33 7.84 15.58
CA SER A 608 11.60 7.08 14.33
C SER A 608 13.02 6.53 14.30
N ALA A 609 13.14 5.33 13.72
CA ALA A 609 14.45 4.69 13.48
C ALA A 609 15.35 5.56 12.60
N THR A 610 14.78 6.30 11.64
CA THR A 610 15.52 7.16 10.69
C THR A 610 16.14 8.40 11.33
N VAL A 611 15.77 8.74 12.56
CA VAL A 611 16.45 9.79 13.35
C VAL A 611 17.78 9.28 13.88
N LYS A 612 17.87 7.97 14.20
CA LYS A 612 19.04 7.33 14.83
C LYS A 612 19.95 6.64 13.84
N PHE A 613 19.37 6.10 12.77
CA PHE A 613 20.07 5.28 11.79
C PHE A 613 19.84 5.82 10.37
N GLU A 614 20.74 5.47 9.46
CA GLU A 614 20.54 5.72 8.03
C GLU A 614 19.32 4.92 7.53
N ASN A 615 18.53 5.53 6.65
CA ASN A 615 17.42 4.84 6.01
C ASN A 615 17.97 3.81 5.01
N THR A 616 17.64 2.54 5.19
CA THR A 616 18.08 1.45 4.32
C THR A 616 16.90 0.58 3.93
N ASN A 617 16.80 0.28 2.64
CA ASN A 617 15.75 -0.59 2.09
C ASN A 617 16.26 -2.03 2.09
N ARG A 618 15.69 -2.88 2.95
CA ARG A 618 16.10 -4.28 3.08
C ARG A 618 14.90 -5.21 3.23
N ILE A 619 15.07 -6.46 2.82
CA ILE A 619 14.25 -7.57 3.33
C ILE A 619 15.05 -8.22 4.46
N ILE A 620 14.42 -8.36 5.63
CA ILE A 620 15.02 -9.02 6.80
C ILE A 620 14.21 -10.27 7.09
N ALA A 621 14.89 -11.42 7.21
CA ALA A 621 14.28 -12.68 7.64
C ALA A 621 14.83 -13.10 9.00
N LEU A 622 13.94 -13.64 9.81
CA LEU A 622 14.17 -14.10 11.18
C LEU A 622 13.81 -15.58 11.30
N LYS A 623 14.49 -16.32 12.19
CA LYS A 623 14.18 -17.70 12.53
C LYS A 623 14.49 -18.00 14.01
N LEU A 624 13.98 -19.11 14.54
CA LEU A 624 14.32 -19.54 15.90
C LEU A 624 15.82 -19.83 16.01
N GLY A 625 16.44 -19.33 17.08
CA GLY A 625 17.88 -19.49 17.32
C GLY A 625 18.76 -18.63 16.41
N GLY A 626 18.20 -17.65 15.70
CA GLY A 626 18.93 -16.69 14.92
C GLY A 626 19.75 -15.71 15.77
N GLY A 627 20.62 -14.92 15.12
CA GLY A 627 21.46 -13.93 15.76
C GLY A 627 20.78 -12.59 16.03
N ALA A 628 21.56 -11.60 16.47
CA ALA A 628 21.10 -10.21 16.54
C ALA A 628 20.93 -9.63 15.14
N VAL A 629 19.86 -8.87 14.92
CA VAL A 629 19.62 -8.20 13.63
C VAL A 629 20.68 -7.09 13.45
N PRO A 630 21.43 -7.06 12.34
CA PRO A 630 22.36 -5.97 12.05
C PRO A 630 21.59 -4.67 11.82
N THR A 631 21.88 -3.66 12.65
CA THR A 631 21.31 -2.32 12.47
C THR A 631 22.03 -1.58 11.34
N PRO A 632 21.35 -0.65 10.63
CA PRO A 632 22.03 0.25 9.72
C PRO A 632 23.09 1.11 10.43
N PRO A 633 24.00 1.77 9.70
CA PRO A 633 24.94 2.73 10.26
C PRO A 633 24.19 3.78 11.09
N ALA A 634 24.80 4.17 12.23
CA ALA A 634 24.26 5.28 13.00
C ALA A 634 24.35 6.56 12.20
N ARG A 635 23.25 7.29 12.16
CA ARG A 635 23.19 8.57 11.46
C ARG A 635 24.09 9.59 12.15
N ARG A 636 24.95 10.20 11.38
CA ARG A 636 25.80 11.31 11.82
C ARG A 636 25.18 12.59 11.27
N PRO A 637 24.68 13.51 12.14
CA PRO A 637 24.22 14.81 11.67
C PRO A 637 25.42 15.53 11.03
N GLU A 638 25.36 15.75 9.74
CA GLU A 638 26.34 16.59 9.08
C GLU A 638 26.11 18.05 9.49
N PRO A 639 27.16 18.82 9.76
CA PRO A 639 27.01 20.24 10.02
C PRO A 639 26.49 20.95 8.77
N PHE A 640 25.65 21.97 8.96
CA PHE A 640 25.29 22.86 7.87
C PHE A 640 26.52 23.65 7.42
N ALA A 641 26.83 23.56 6.14
CA ALA A 641 27.83 24.44 5.53
C ALA A 641 27.31 25.89 5.53
N ARG A 642 28.22 26.86 5.43
CA ARG A 642 27.80 28.26 5.26
C ARG A 642 27.07 28.40 3.91
N PRO A 643 25.80 28.84 3.92
CA PRO A 643 25.04 28.99 2.69
C PRO A 643 25.58 30.11 1.78
N PRO A 644 25.21 30.13 0.50
CA PRO A 644 25.42 31.26 -0.38
C PRO A 644 24.87 32.57 0.20
N GLU A 645 25.37 33.72 -0.27
CA GLU A 645 24.85 35.01 0.15
C GLU A 645 23.40 35.18 -0.32
N GLN A 646 22.53 35.62 0.60
CA GLN A 646 21.14 35.90 0.27
C GLN A 646 21.03 37.34 -0.31
N SER A 647 20.73 37.41 -1.59
CA SER A 647 20.56 38.68 -2.33
C SER A 647 19.11 38.96 -2.74
N ALA A 648 18.22 38.00 -2.58
CA ALA A 648 16.83 38.11 -2.99
C ALA A 648 15.99 38.98 -2.06
N SER A 649 14.98 39.61 -2.59
CA SER A 649 14.01 40.38 -1.81
C SER A 649 13.12 39.45 -0.95
N LYS A 650 12.56 40.00 0.12
CA LYS A 650 11.60 39.28 0.95
C LYS A 650 10.43 38.71 0.13
N ALA A 651 9.90 39.52 -0.81
CA ALA A 651 8.79 39.09 -1.68
C ALA A 651 9.18 37.91 -2.59
N ALA A 652 10.42 37.86 -3.08
CA ALA A 652 10.91 36.73 -3.88
C ALA A 652 11.04 35.44 -3.03
N ILE A 653 11.52 35.59 -1.78
CA ILE A 653 11.61 34.47 -0.83
C ILE A 653 10.22 33.89 -0.51
N GLU A 654 9.25 34.78 -0.23
CA GLU A 654 7.85 34.38 0.05
C GLU A 654 7.19 33.72 -1.17
N ALA A 655 7.41 34.24 -2.37
CA ALA A 655 6.94 33.60 -3.59
C ALA A 655 7.57 32.21 -3.80
N GLY A 656 8.88 32.10 -3.51
CA GLY A 656 9.60 30.83 -3.57
C GLY A 656 9.12 29.80 -2.57
N GLU A 657 8.73 30.22 -1.37
CA GLU A 657 8.13 29.35 -0.37
C GLU A 657 6.82 28.74 -0.87
N VAL A 658 5.92 29.55 -1.43
CA VAL A 658 4.66 29.06 -1.99
C VAL A 658 4.92 28.01 -3.06
N LYS A 659 5.81 28.28 -4.01
CA LYS A 659 6.16 27.34 -5.08
C LYS A 659 6.86 26.08 -4.57
N PHE A 660 7.71 26.21 -3.56
CA PHE A 660 8.35 25.07 -2.92
C PHE A 660 7.31 24.14 -2.25
N VAL A 661 6.34 24.72 -1.55
CA VAL A 661 5.26 23.96 -0.91
C VAL A 661 4.41 23.25 -1.96
N GLU A 662 4.08 23.94 -3.06
CA GLU A 662 3.25 23.38 -4.14
C GLU A 662 3.93 22.22 -4.86
N GLU A 663 5.21 22.33 -5.24
CA GLU A 663 5.83 21.43 -6.21
C GLU A 663 6.93 20.53 -5.60
N CYS A 664 7.57 20.95 -4.52
CA CYS A 664 8.79 20.31 -4.02
C CYS A 664 8.61 19.60 -2.67
N SER A 665 7.77 20.16 -1.76
CA SER A 665 7.71 19.77 -0.35
C SER A 665 7.29 18.31 -0.14
N ARG A 666 6.49 17.75 -1.01
CA ARG A 666 6.05 16.34 -0.93
C ARG A 666 7.19 15.32 -1.02
N CYS A 667 8.28 15.68 -1.69
CA CYS A 667 9.49 14.86 -1.77
C CYS A 667 10.61 15.43 -0.90
N HIS A 668 10.71 16.75 -0.80
CA HIS A 668 11.80 17.48 -0.14
C HIS A 668 11.33 18.25 1.10
N ALA A 669 10.45 17.69 1.91
CA ALA A 669 10.09 18.34 3.16
C ALA A 669 11.36 18.60 4.01
N LEU A 670 11.50 19.83 4.47
CA LEU A 670 12.71 20.30 5.15
C LEU A 670 12.92 19.53 6.46
N GLY A 671 14.08 18.91 6.64
CA GLY A 671 14.42 18.13 7.83
C GLY A 671 14.02 16.66 7.77
N ILE A 672 13.37 16.20 6.71
CA ILE A 672 13.11 14.78 6.45
C ILE A 672 14.39 14.14 5.89
N ASN A 673 14.64 12.91 6.31
CA ASN A 673 15.93 12.27 6.11
C ASN A 673 15.92 11.17 5.04
N VAL A 674 14.91 11.16 4.19
CA VAL A 674 14.70 10.14 3.13
C VAL A 674 15.14 10.66 1.77
N THR A 675 14.86 11.94 1.52
CA THR A 675 15.37 12.69 0.38
C THR A 675 16.45 13.66 0.84
N PRO A 676 17.33 14.15 -0.04
CA PRO A 676 18.29 15.17 0.32
C PRO A 676 17.61 16.39 0.97
N ASP A 677 18.09 16.79 2.13
CA ASP A 677 17.69 18.04 2.77
C ASP A 677 18.25 19.20 1.96
N LEU A 678 17.39 19.90 1.23
CA LEU A 678 17.79 20.96 0.31
C LEU A 678 18.43 22.18 0.99
N ARG A 679 18.35 22.29 2.32
CA ARG A 679 19.12 23.28 3.08
C ARG A 679 20.62 22.96 3.14
N ARG A 680 21.05 21.80 2.62
CA ARG A 680 22.43 21.29 2.63
C ARG A 680 23.07 21.25 1.26
N LEU A 681 22.51 21.94 0.28
CA LEU A 681 23.07 22.02 -1.05
C LEU A 681 24.50 22.58 -0.98
N ASP A 682 25.45 21.87 -1.57
CA ASP A 682 26.83 22.35 -1.71
C ASP A 682 26.95 23.42 -2.80
N ALA A 683 28.12 23.99 -2.95
CA ALA A 683 28.34 25.06 -3.93
C ALA A 683 28.09 24.60 -5.39
N GLY A 684 28.37 23.34 -5.70
CA GLY A 684 28.15 22.76 -7.03
C GLY A 684 26.65 22.60 -7.34
N LEU A 685 25.90 22.03 -6.39
CA LEU A 685 24.45 21.86 -6.51
C LEU A 685 23.71 23.20 -6.54
N ASN A 686 24.14 24.18 -5.72
CA ASN A 686 23.59 25.53 -5.78
C ASN A 686 23.82 26.17 -7.16
N ALA A 687 25.01 26.01 -7.76
CA ALA A 687 25.31 26.54 -9.09
C ALA A 687 24.53 25.89 -10.23
N GLN A 688 24.11 24.64 -10.05
CA GLN A 688 23.38 23.86 -11.05
C GLN A 688 21.87 23.78 -10.73
N PHE A 689 21.37 24.57 -9.78
CA PHE A 689 19.99 24.41 -9.27
C PHE A 689 18.94 24.50 -10.39
N ASN A 690 19.05 25.47 -11.30
CA ASN A 690 18.15 25.60 -12.43
C ASN A 690 18.20 24.39 -13.37
N ASP A 691 19.40 23.89 -13.68
CA ASP A 691 19.57 22.72 -14.55
C ASP A 691 19.00 21.45 -13.89
N ILE A 692 19.15 21.33 -12.56
CA ILE A 692 18.55 20.21 -11.81
C ILE A 692 17.03 20.27 -11.91
N VAL A 693 16.42 21.43 -11.66
CA VAL A 693 14.97 21.55 -11.57
C VAL A 693 14.31 21.61 -12.95
N LEU A 694 14.84 22.42 -13.89
CA LEU A 694 14.20 22.59 -15.20
C LEU A 694 14.63 21.54 -16.23
N HIS A 695 15.88 21.05 -16.15
CA HIS A 695 16.40 20.16 -17.19
C HIS A 695 16.61 18.72 -16.70
N GLY A 696 16.39 18.44 -15.40
CA GLY A 696 16.38 17.08 -14.85
C GLY A 696 17.73 16.38 -14.93
N ILE A 697 18.86 17.11 -14.78
CA ILE A 697 20.21 16.51 -14.86
C ILE A 697 20.47 15.44 -13.78
N LEU A 698 19.65 15.38 -12.72
CA LEU A 698 19.67 14.36 -11.69
C LEU A 698 18.53 13.33 -11.84
N GLY A 699 17.91 13.22 -13.02
CA GLY A 699 16.82 12.27 -13.30
C GLY A 699 17.18 10.82 -12.97
N ALA A 700 18.41 10.40 -13.28
CA ALA A 700 18.90 9.07 -12.93
C ALA A 700 19.01 8.82 -11.40
N ALA A 701 19.06 9.88 -10.59
CA ALA A 701 19.02 9.82 -9.14
C ALA A 701 17.60 9.97 -8.55
N GLY A 702 16.58 10.03 -9.40
CA GLY A 702 15.17 10.14 -9.01
C GLY A 702 14.67 11.56 -8.81
N MET A 703 15.41 12.59 -9.29
CA MET A 703 14.96 14.00 -9.35
C MET A 703 14.57 14.32 -10.78
N GLU A 704 13.27 14.47 -11.03
CA GLU A 704 12.72 14.80 -12.33
C GLU A 704 12.85 16.28 -12.68
N ARG A 705 12.49 16.63 -13.92
CA ARG A 705 12.40 18.00 -14.40
C ARG A 705 11.01 18.60 -14.19
N PHE A 706 10.94 19.92 -14.12
CA PHE A 706 9.71 20.69 -13.89
C PHE A 706 9.54 21.83 -14.91
N ASP A 707 10.14 21.75 -16.09
CA ASP A 707 10.10 22.77 -17.14
C ASP A 707 8.70 22.99 -17.74
N ASP A 708 7.78 22.06 -17.51
CA ASP A 708 6.37 22.17 -17.91
C ASP A 708 5.47 22.83 -16.83
N LEU A 709 5.96 22.97 -15.59
CA LEU A 709 5.21 23.51 -14.45
C LEU A 709 5.81 24.82 -13.93
N LEU A 710 7.12 24.96 -13.98
CA LEU A 710 7.87 26.08 -13.40
C LEU A 710 8.59 26.89 -14.47
N SER A 711 8.53 28.24 -14.35
CA SER A 711 9.38 29.12 -15.08
C SER A 711 10.76 29.26 -14.44
N GLU A 712 11.76 29.82 -15.18
CA GLU A 712 13.06 30.14 -14.62
C GLU A 712 12.92 31.05 -13.38
N GLN A 713 12.01 32.03 -13.41
CA GLN A 713 11.75 32.92 -12.28
C GLN A 713 11.20 32.19 -11.06
N ASP A 714 10.30 31.20 -11.25
CA ASP A 714 9.79 30.37 -10.13
C ASP A 714 10.93 29.58 -9.48
N VAL A 715 11.83 29.01 -10.28
CA VAL A 715 12.99 28.26 -9.79
C VAL A 715 13.98 29.18 -9.07
N GLU A 716 14.24 30.40 -9.56
CA GLU A 716 15.04 31.37 -8.84
C GLU A 716 14.44 31.78 -7.49
N HIS A 717 13.11 31.94 -7.41
CA HIS A 717 12.40 32.22 -6.18
C HIS A 717 12.48 31.02 -5.20
N ILE A 718 12.26 29.79 -5.67
CA ILE A 718 12.43 28.56 -4.87
C ILE A 718 13.87 28.47 -4.31
N HIS A 719 14.87 28.73 -5.14
CA HIS A 719 16.27 28.72 -4.72
C HIS A 719 16.56 29.77 -3.64
N ALA A 720 16.00 31.00 -3.81
CA ALA A 720 16.09 32.05 -2.80
C ALA A 720 15.46 31.65 -1.46
N TYR A 721 14.30 31.00 -1.47
CA TYR A 721 13.68 30.44 -0.27
C TYR A 721 14.59 29.39 0.39
N LEU A 722 15.13 28.44 -0.37
CA LEU A 722 16.00 27.41 0.17
C LEU A 722 17.30 27.96 0.78
N ILE A 723 17.89 29.00 0.16
CA ILE A 723 19.04 29.72 0.73
C ILE A 723 18.67 30.37 2.07
N ASP A 724 17.49 30.98 2.17
CA ASP A 724 17.01 31.59 3.42
C ASP A 724 16.83 30.52 4.51
N GLN A 725 16.20 29.41 4.20
CA GLN A 725 16.02 28.27 5.11
C GLN A 725 17.37 27.66 5.54
N ALA A 726 18.33 27.60 4.63
CA ALA A 726 19.70 27.16 4.94
C ALA A 726 20.39 28.11 5.92
N TRP A 727 20.21 29.44 5.77
CA TRP A 727 20.74 30.43 6.71
C TRP A 727 20.09 30.33 8.08
N ILE A 728 18.79 30.08 8.17
CA ILE A 728 18.07 29.86 9.43
C ILE A 728 18.68 28.64 10.15
N ALA A 729 18.81 27.52 9.45
CA ALA A 729 19.38 26.27 9.99
C ALA A 729 20.86 26.45 10.42
N TYR A 730 21.66 27.11 9.60
CA TYR A 730 23.07 27.40 9.90
C TYR A 730 23.21 28.24 11.16
N ARG A 731 22.46 29.35 11.28
CA ARG A 731 22.49 30.24 12.45
C ARG A 731 22.05 29.52 13.71
N ALA A 732 20.99 28.71 13.66
CA ALA A 732 20.52 27.89 14.77
C ALA A 732 21.63 26.91 15.23
N GLN A 733 22.32 26.26 14.30
CA GLN A 733 23.43 25.35 14.62
C GLN A 733 24.62 26.11 15.24
N GLN A 734 24.95 27.31 14.76
CA GLN A 734 26.01 28.10 15.37
C GLN A 734 25.65 28.61 16.78
N ALA A 735 24.38 28.95 17.02
CA ALA A 735 23.90 29.35 18.33
C ALA A 735 23.98 28.19 19.33
N ALA A 736 23.62 26.96 18.92
CA ALA A 736 23.71 25.77 19.76
C ALA A 736 25.15 25.35 20.12
N LYS A 737 26.16 25.83 19.39
CA LYS A 737 27.61 25.57 19.67
C LYS A 737 28.21 26.62 20.61
N ARG A 738 27.51 27.68 20.96
CA ARG A 738 27.96 28.66 21.94
C ARG A 738 27.63 28.14 23.34
N PRO A 739 28.62 28.03 24.23
CA PRO A 739 28.41 27.50 25.59
C PRO A 739 27.46 28.34 26.44
#